data_d7419d5e2ea22de6f770e392f8e230d1
#
_entry.id   d7419d5e2ea22de6f770e392f8e230d1
#
_cell.length_a   1.000
_cell.length_b   1.000
_cell.length_c   1.000
_cell.angle_alpha   90.00
_cell.angle_beta   90.00
_cell.angle_gamma   90.00
#
_symmetry.space_group_name_H-M   'P 1'
#
loop_
_entity.id
_entity.type
_entity.pdbx_description
1 polymer ?
#
loop_
_entity_poly.entity_id
_entity_poly.type
_entity_poly.pdbx_seq_one_letter_code
_entity_poly.pdbx_strand_id
1 'polypeptide(L)'
;MGLFDSKEKKTFKYPGIRVLCDGTEAVGAVEKNSIDGAALYPITPSTGLAEFQGVVASTGFLNTAGKPQISYQFEGEHAMFGGLIGLASMGMRVSTYSSAQGVAYGHEQFYVMGKVPLMVHIAARPMTKSTLNVHAGHDDYHCVDDAGLIQFFCKNNQEVADMTLIARKVSELSLTPVIVAQDGFLTSHLMKDMLAPERELIKEYCGLSSDIIDSPTPAQKMTHGEKRRRVPILMDVDNPAVIGAVTNQDIYMQTVAGNRPFKYDHVKEITEACMKEYGDLTGRYYHRVGEYKTEDAEYLLVGQGSIVEEAEAVADYMRKEQGVKVGVVNMTMFRPFPGDLMTHILKGKKGVTVLERLDQPLAEDLPIIREIRASLTKAVENGKARLAKIALPYPDYAVYEHISDIPVLYSCSFGMGSRDTQPGHLIAMVDNMTPKGKKLPFYYSGIEFVRDVPFNPAEALYQQEILDAYPRLKDLALPSSDDVDLMPKDSLTVAILSRGGWGGVGTGKSIAMSSFELDEHCHITANPLYGSEKKNAPTRFYFAMAGEPIKMMCELKHLDVIMSPDDNVFKHCNAVRGLKKNGVFIIQSDLKTPKEVWDTFPEYAKKYIKENNIRVYYLDGFKIAREETSNAELTYRMQGIAFQGSFFATSPVAEKNNLTKEQILKAIYEQLDHKFGKKGKTIVDDNFRVVKRGFTEVTEVTYK
;
A
#
# COMPACT_ATOMS: atom_id res chain seq x y z
N MET A 1 -18.31 -45.02 8.04
CA MET A 1 -17.97 -44.79 6.61
C MET A 1 -18.10 -43.28 6.42
N GLY A 2 -16.98 -42.57 6.49
CA GLY A 2 -16.95 -41.11 6.52
C GLY A 2 -17.03 -40.54 5.11
N LEU A 3 -18.04 -39.72 4.89
CA LEU A 3 -18.21 -38.85 3.74
C LEU A 3 -17.49 -37.48 4.04
N PHE A 4 -16.19 -37.45 3.85
CA PHE A 4 -15.46 -36.21 3.61
C PHE A 4 -14.43 -36.52 2.54
N ASP A 5 -14.79 -36.23 1.30
CA ASP A 5 -13.85 -36.10 0.21
C ASP A 5 -12.85 -35.00 0.62
N SER A 6 -11.64 -35.41 0.94
CA SER A 6 -10.50 -34.49 1.01
C SER A 6 -10.27 -34.02 -0.43
N LYS A 7 -10.73 -32.80 -0.74
CA LYS A 7 -10.22 -32.10 -1.92
C LYS A 7 -8.70 -32.10 -1.78
N GLU A 8 -8.00 -32.85 -2.65
CA GLU A 8 -6.54 -32.75 -2.73
C GLU A 8 -6.17 -31.29 -2.78
N LYS A 9 -5.44 -30.81 -1.78
CA LYS A 9 -4.87 -29.46 -1.80
C LYS A 9 -3.93 -29.42 -3.00
N LYS A 10 -4.32 -28.68 -4.05
CA LYS A 10 -3.50 -28.50 -5.23
C LYS A 10 -2.19 -27.86 -4.76
N THR A 11 -1.09 -28.59 -4.80
CA THR A 11 0.23 -28.09 -4.46
C THR A 11 0.78 -27.34 -5.66
N PHE A 12 1.05 -26.05 -5.48
CA PHE A 12 1.68 -25.22 -6.51
C PHE A 12 3.21 -25.38 -6.44
N LYS A 13 3.87 -25.15 -7.57
CA LYS A 13 5.33 -25.30 -7.67
C LYS A 13 6.07 -24.30 -6.77
N TYR A 14 5.55 -23.08 -6.66
CA TYR A 14 6.12 -21.98 -5.90
C TYR A 14 5.07 -21.33 -4.99
N PRO A 15 4.81 -21.90 -3.81
CA PRO A 15 3.79 -21.38 -2.91
C PRO A 15 4.17 -20.04 -2.27
N GLY A 16 5.46 -19.69 -2.25
CA GLY A 16 6.00 -18.51 -1.62
C GLY A 16 6.58 -18.76 -0.23
N ILE A 17 7.47 -17.89 0.20
CA ILE A 17 8.10 -17.90 1.52
C ILE A 17 7.38 -16.90 2.40
N ARG A 18 6.82 -17.37 3.53
CA ARG A 18 6.11 -16.50 4.48
C ARG A 18 7.10 -15.50 5.11
N VAL A 19 6.80 -14.21 4.96
CA VAL A 19 7.59 -13.11 5.52
C VAL A 19 6.67 -12.00 6.03
N LEU A 20 7.17 -11.21 6.98
CA LEU A 20 6.56 -9.96 7.42
C LEU A 20 7.41 -8.80 6.93
N CYS A 21 6.91 -7.99 6.02
CA CYS A 21 7.66 -6.89 5.43
C CYS A 21 6.75 -5.73 5.01
N ASP A 22 7.32 -4.55 4.83
CA ASP A 22 6.59 -3.43 4.21
C ASP A 22 6.68 -3.46 2.68
N GLY A 23 5.90 -2.61 2.00
CA GLY A 23 5.85 -2.59 0.55
C GLY A 23 7.18 -2.22 -0.12
N THR A 24 8.04 -1.45 0.56
CA THR A 24 9.41 -1.17 0.12
C THR A 24 10.26 -2.44 0.14
N GLU A 25 10.20 -3.18 1.23
CA GLU A 25 10.92 -4.44 1.40
C GLU A 25 10.41 -5.51 0.42
N ALA A 26 9.10 -5.51 0.13
CA ALA A 26 8.48 -6.41 -0.86
C ALA A 26 9.05 -6.19 -2.28
N VAL A 27 9.15 -4.94 -2.75
CA VAL A 27 9.83 -4.60 -4.02
C VAL A 27 11.29 -5.04 -3.96
N GLY A 28 12.00 -4.67 -2.88
CA GLY A 28 13.42 -4.97 -2.71
C GLY A 28 13.74 -6.47 -2.75
N ALA A 29 12.88 -7.30 -2.16
CA ALA A 29 13.04 -8.77 -2.16
C ALA A 29 13.02 -9.36 -3.59
N VAL A 30 12.22 -8.77 -4.47
CA VAL A 30 12.15 -9.17 -5.89
C VAL A 30 13.28 -8.55 -6.68
N GLU A 31 13.48 -7.25 -6.60
CA GLU A 31 14.43 -6.51 -7.47
C GLU A 31 15.89 -6.86 -7.21
N LYS A 32 16.28 -7.16 -5.96
CA LYS A 32 17.62 -7.66 -5.68
C LYS A 32 17.97 -8.95 -6.42
N ASN A 33 16.97 -9.74 -6.80
CA ASN A 33 17.16 -11.00 -7.51
C ASN A 33 16.99 -10.86 -9.03
N SER A 34 16.20 -9.89 -9.51
CA SER A 34 15.72 -9.84 -10.89
C SER A 34 16.51 -8.90 -11.79
N ILE A 35 16.99 -7.73 -11.32
CA ILE A 35 17.58 -6.70 -12.16
C ILE A 35 19.09 -6.83 -12.36
N ASP A 36 19.56 -6.26 -13.45
CA ASP A 36 21.00 -6.10 -13.76
C ASP A 36 21.53 -4.77 -13.21
N GLY A 37 20.66 -3.75 -13.09
CA GLY A 37 21.05 -2.44 -12.57
C GLY A 37 19.90 -1.52 -12.25
N ALA A 38 20.24 -0.40 -11.57
CA ALA A 38 19.29 0.65 -11.18
C ALA A 38 19.88 2.05 -11.37
N ALA A 39 19.03 2.99 -11.76
CA ALA A 39 19.30 4.42 -11.70
C ALA A 39 18.57 4.99 -10.47
N LEU A 40 19.25 5.79 -9.64
CA LEU A 40 18.75 6.18 -8.32
C LEU A 40 18.81 7.70 -8.11
N TYR A 41 17.75 8.24 -7.52
CA TYR A 41 17.73 9.53 -6.85
C TYR A 41 16.68 9.48 -5.74
N PRO A 42 17.08 9.52 -4.45
CA PRO A 42 16.16 9.30 -3.33
C PRO A 42 15.14 10.43 -3.16
N ILE A 43 13.86 10.07 -3.12
CA ILE A 43 12.75 10.98 -2.81
C ILE A 43 11.71 10.26 -1.93
N THR A 44 11.21 10.93 -0.88
CA THR A 44 10.18 10.38 0.01
C THR A 44 8.83 10.23 -0.71
N PRO A 45 8.12 9.10 -0.59
CA PRO A 45 8.36 7.94 0.28
C PRO A 45 9.16 6.79 -0.39
N SER A 46 9.66 6.93 -1.59
CA SER A 46 10.46 5.90 -2.28
C SER A 46 11.94 5.85 -1.85
N THR A 47 12.38 6.71 -0.93
CA THR A 47 13.78 6.77 -0.45
C THR A 47 14.31 5.41 0.00
N GLY A 48 13.54 4.65 0.78
CA GLY A 48 13.95 3.35 1.29
C GLY A 48 14.26 2.33 0.19
N LEU A 49 13.57 2.40 -0.96
CA LEU A 49 13.84 1.56 -2.13
C LEU A 49 15.20 1.88 -2.75
N ALA A 50 15.49 3.18 -2.94
CA ALA A 50 16.76 3.62 -3.51
C ALA A 50 17.96 3.27 -2.58
N GLU A 51 17.78 3.47 -1.27
CA GLU A 51 18.79 3.11 -0.27
C GLU A 51 19.02 1.59 -0.23
N PHE A 52 17.95 0.79 -0.20
CA PHE A 52 18.06 -0.67 -0.24
C PHE A 52 18.81 -1.14 -1.47
N GLN A 53 18.48 -0.62 -2.65
CA GLN A 53 19.13 -1.00 -3.90
C GLN A 53 20.61 -0.60 -3.94
N GLY A 54 20.95 0.57 -3.39
CA GLY A 54 22.34 1.01 -3.21
C GLY A 54 23.14 0.04 -2.32
N VAL A 55 22.54 -0.45 -1.23
CA VAL A 55 23.15 -1.46 -0.35
C VAL A 55 23.33 -2.79 -1.09
N VAL A 56 22.34 -3.27 -1.83
CA VAL A 56 22.44 -4.51 -2.61
C VAL A 56 23.62 -4.45 -3.59
N ALA A 57 23.75 -3.36 -4.33
CA ALA A 57 24.86 -3.17 -5.27
C ALA A 57 26.22 -3.10 -4.56
N SER A 58 26.31 -2.33 -3.46
CA SER A 58 27.57 -2.13 -2.72
C SER A 58 28.07 -3.40 -2.00
N THR A 59 27.17 -4.32 -1.64
CA THR A 59 27.52 -5.60 -0.99
C THR A 59 27.93 -6.68 -1.99
N GLY A 60 27.81 -6.43 -3.29
CA GLY A 60 28.12 -7.42 -4.33
C GLY A 60 27.14 -8.60 -4.36
N PHE A 61 25.89 -8.40 -3.90
CA PHE A 61 24.87 -9.43 -3.95
C PHE A 61 24.63 -9.91 -5.39
N LEU A 62 24.64 -11.23 -5.60
CA LEU A 62 24.46 -11.81 -6.93
C LEU A 62 22.98 -12.05 -7.24
N ASN A 63 22.51 -11.48 -8.34
CA ASN A 63 21.14 -11.70 -8.87
C ASN A 63 20.96 -13.14 -9.40
N THR A 64 19.80 -13.45 -9.98
CA THR A 64 19.51 -14.78 -10.53
C THR A 64 20.37 -15.17 -11.73
N ALA A 65 21.01 -14.19 -12.39
CA ALA A 65 22.02 -14.42 -13.44
C ALA A 65 23.42 -14.74 -12.87
N GLY A 66 23.61 -14.71 -11.55
CA GLY A 66 24.92 -14.89 -10.90
C GLY A 66 25.84 -13.68 -11.06
N LYS A 67 25.30 -12.49 -11.30
CA LYS A 67 26.02 -11.24 -11.51
C LYS A 67 25.74 -10.22 -10.41
N PRO A 68 26.72 -9.41 -9.99
CA PRO A 68 26.46 -8.25 -9.15
C PRO A 68 25.67 -7.21 -9.92
N GLN A 69 24.82 -6.46 -9.20
CA GLN A 69 24.04 -5.38 -9.78
C GLN A 69 24.86 -4.08 -9.86
N ILE A 70 24.52 -3.26 -10.85
CA ILE A 70 25.08 -1.92 -10.99
C ILE A 70 24.05 -0.91 -10.46
N SER A 71 24.48 0.06 -9.66
CA SER A 71 23.62 1.17 -9.30
C SER A 71 24.35 2.50 -9.45
N TYR A 72 23.67 3.47 -10.06
CA TYR A 72 24.15 4.83 -10.21
C TYR A 72 23.22 5.81 -9.56
N GLN A 73 23.75 6.68 -8.71
CA GLN A 73 23.03 7.81 -8.15
C GLN A 73 23.32 9.05 -9.01
N PHE A 74 22.24 9.70 -9.44
CA PHE A 74 22.29 10.89 -10.29
C PHE A 74 22.06 12.15 -9.45
N GLU A 75 22.22 13.33 -10.08
CA GLU A 75 22.03 14.64 -9.44
C GLU A 75 20.56 15.08 -9.37
N GLY A 76 19.65 14.38 -10.06
CA GLY A 76 18.22 14.65 -10.07
C GLY A 76 17.43 13.62 -10.88
N GLU A 77 16.12 13.63 -10.72
CA GLU A 77 15.25 12.60 -11.32
C GLU A 77 15.23 12.66 -12.84
N HIS A 78 15.37 13.85 -13.46
CA HIS A 78 15.43 13.97 -14.92
C HIS A 78 16.66 13.18 -15.47
N ALA A 79 17.84 13.41 -14.91
CA ALA A 79 19.05 12.67 -15.29
C ALA A 79 18.96 11.18 -14.91
N MET A 80 18.33 10.85 -13.79
CA MET A 80 18.08 9.47 -13.36
C MET A 80 17.26 8.71 -14.40
N PHE A 81 16.15 9.26 -14.87
CA PHE A 81 15.34 8.62 -15.94
C PHE A 81 16.11 8.52 -17.26
N GLY A 82 16.88 9.55 -17.65
CA GLY A 82 17.75 9.50 -18.82
C GLY A 82 18.81 8.39 -18.71
N GLY A 83 19.45 8.27 -17.56
CA GLY A 83 20.39 7.19 -17.27
C GLY A 83 19.76 5.81 -17.32
N LEU A 84 18.53 5.67 -16.79
CA LEU A 84 17.75 4.43 -16.87
C LEU A 84 17.50 3.98 -18.31
N ILE A 85 17.10 4.93 -19.19
CA ILE A 85 16.93 4.67 -20.63
C ILE A 85 18.23 4.20 -21.27
N GLY A 86 19.36 4.85 -20.92
CA GLY A 86 20.69 4.48 -21.41
C GLY A 86 21.05 3.04 -21.02
N LEU A 87 20.90 2.68 -19.76
CA LEU A 87 21.15 1.31 -19.26
C LEU A 87 20.28 0.26 -19.94
N ALA A 88 18.96 0.55 -20.07
CA ALA A 88 18.03 -0.34 -20.78
C ALA A 88 18.42 -0.52 -22.27
N SER A 89 18.86 0.55 -22.93
CA SER A 89 19.31 0.53 -24.32
C SER A 89 20.55 -0.34 -24.58
N MET A 90 21.33 -0.59 -23.51
CA MET A 90 22.47 -1.53 -23.53
C MET A 90 22.04 -2.99 -23.25
N GLY A 91 20.75 -3.28 -23.23
CA GLY A 91 20.22 -4.63 -23.03
C GLY A 91 20.22 -5.10 -21.56
N MET A 92 20.25 -4.16 -20.63
CA MET A 92 20.17 -4.45 -19.18
C MET A 92 18.71 -4.44 -18.72
N ARG A 93 18.39 -5.34 -17.82
CA ARG A 93 17.13 -5.32 -17.06
C ARG A 93 17.26 -4.31 -15.92
N VAL A 94 16.48 -3.23 -15.95
CA VAL A 94 16.70 -2.10 -15.06
C VAL A 94 15.42 -1.61 -14.39
N SER A 95 15.58 -0.97 -13.22
CA SER A 95 14.52 -0.30 -12.46
C SER A 95 14.97 1.03 -11.90
N THR A 96 13.97 1.86 -11.59
CA THR A 96 14.14 3.06 -10.77
C THR A 96 12.94 3.26 -9.84
N TYR A 97 13.11 4.19 -8.88
CA TYR A 97 12.16 4.44 -7.79
C TYR A 97 11.94 5.94 -7.65
N SER A 98 10.68 6.39 -7.72
CA SER A 98 10.37 7.83 -7.63
C SER A 98 9.01 8.09 -6.99
N SER A 99 8.66 9.35 -6.81
CA SER A 99 7.41 9.84 -6.23
C SER A 99 7.19 11.31 -6.57
N ALA A 100 5.95 11.74 -6.67
CA ALA A 100 5.51 13.15 -6.75
C ALA A 100 6.38 14.05 -7.64
N GLN A 101 7.04 15.04 -7.02
CA GLN A 101 7.86 16.03 -7.73
C GLN A 101 8.98 15.40 -8.54
N GLY A 102 9.49 14.22 -8.12
CA GLY A 102 10.51 13.50 -8.89
C GLY A 102 9.94 12.98 -10.22
N VAL A 103 8.72 12.47 -10.22
CA VAL A 103 8.01 12.08 -11.44
C VAL A 103 7.76 13.31 -12.33
N ALA A 104 7.28 14.41 -11.73
CA ALA A 104 7.03 15.65 -12.48
C ALA A 104 8.31 16.26 -13.04
N TYR A 105 9.42 16.26 -12.28
CA TYR A 105 10.70 16.80 -12.74
C TYR A 105 11.28 15.98 -13.90
N GLY A 106 11.07 14.67 -13.88
CA GLY A 106 11.49 13.78 -14.97
C GLY A 106 10.46 13.55 -16.07
N HIS A 107 9.34 14.30 -16.11
CA HIS A 107 8.18 14.04 -16.95
C HIS A 107 8.50 13.90 -18.43
N GLU A 108 9.39 14.72 -18.98
CA GLU A 108 9.84 14.64 -20.38
C GLU A 108 10.39 13.24 -20.73
N GLN A 109 11.12 12.64 -19.79
CA GLN A 109 11.78 11.35 -20.01
C GLN A 109 10.78 10.20 -20.19
N PHE A 110 9.57 10.31 -19.63
CA PHE A 110 8.53 9.30 -19.81
C PHE A 110 8.09 9.17 -21.26
N TYR A 111 8.06 10.26 -22.02
CA TYR A 111 7.77 10.22 -23.46
C TYR A 111 8.94 9.66 -24.28
N VAL A 112 10.17 9.82 -23.80
CA VAL A 112 11.37 9.31 -24.50
C VAL A 112 11.55 7.80 -24.28
N MET A 113 11.22 7.27 -23.09
CA MET A 113 11.47 5.86 -22.72
C MET A 113 10.58 4.85 -23.46
N GLY A 114 9.60 5.28 -24.24
CA GLY A 114 8.59 4.43 -24.87
C GLY A 114 9.07 3.29 -25.78
N LYS A 115 10.39 3.14 -26.01
CA LYS A 115 10.96 2.13 -26.92
C LYS A 115 11.76 1.04 -26.22
N VAL A 116 11.94 1.13 -24.91
CA VAL A 116 12.78 0.20 -24.13
C VAL A 116 12.00 -0.46 -23.01
N PRO A 117 12.16 -1.77 -22.76
CA PRO A 117 11.58 -2.40 -21.60
C PRO A 117 12.35 -1.98 -20.34
N LEU A 118 11.69 -1.25 -19.47
CA LEU A 118 12.22 -0.82 -18.18
C LEU A 118 11.09 -0.69 -17.17
N MET A 119 11.41 -0.59 -15.89
CA MET A 119 10.42 -0.47 -14.83
C MET A 119 10.65 0.76 -13.96
N VAL A 120 9.56 1.47 -13.68
CA VAL A 120 9.52 2.57 -12.72
C VAL A 120 8.60 2.17 -11.57
N HIS A 121 9.12 2.12 -10.35
CA HIS A 121 8.32 1.97 -9.15
C HIS A 121 7.93 3.34 -8.60
N ILE A 122 6.64 3.51 -8.32
CA ILE A 122 6.10 4.74 -7.72
C ILE A 122 5.54 4.40 -6.35
N ALA A 123 6.11 5.01 -5.29
CA ALA A 123 5.43 5.11 -4.00
C ALA A 123 4.57 6.37 -4.05
N ALA A 124 3.29 6.19 -4.40
CA ALA A 124 2.41 7.25 -4.87
C ALA A 124 2.16 8.33 -3.81
N ARG A 125 2.37 9.59 -4.20
CA ARG A 125 2.34 10.76 -3.35
C ARG A 125 1.67 11.93 -4.08
N PRO A 126 0.91 12.81 -3.36
CA PRO A 126 0.27 13.95 -4.00
C PRO A 126 1.30 14.96 -4.51
N MET A 127 0.98 15.59 -5.64
CA MET A 127 1.71 16.76 -6.13
C MET A 127 1.48 17.95 -5.21
N THR A 128 2.48 18.84 -5.11
CA THR A 128 2.31 20.13 -4.42
C THR A 128 1.26 20.96 -5.16
N LYS A 129 0.17 21.26 -4.46
CA LYS A 129 -0.88 22.18 -4.89
C LYS A 129 -0.79 23.46 -4.05
N SER A 130 -1.65 23.61 -3.04
CA SER A 130 -1.54 24.74 -2.10
C SER A 130 -0.45 24.52 -1.05
N THR A 131 -0.19 23.28 -0.66
CA THR A 131 0.80 22.89 0.35
C THR A 131 1.54 21.61 -0.08
N LEU A 132 2.75 21.42 0.45
CA LEU A 132 3.52 20.19 0.27
C LEU A 132 3.03 19.12 1.25
N ASN A 133 2.80 17.92 0.74
CA ASN A 133 2.57 16.72 1.55
C ASN A 133 3.41 15.56 1.00
N VAL A 134 3.94 14.69 1.88
CA VAL A 134 4.83 13.57 1.51
C VAL A 134 4.17 12.20 1.62
N HIS A 135 2.91 12.15 2.07
CA HIS A 135 2.16 10.92 2.28
C HIS A 135 1.41 10.48 1.02
N ALA A 136 0.45 9.54 1.14
CA ALA A 136 -0.24 8.96 0.00
C ALA A 136 -1.10 9.96 -0.80
N GLY A 137 -1.05 9.81 -2.11
CA GLY A 137 -1.88 10.49 -3.10
C GLY A 137 -1.55 9.93 -4.48
N HIS A 138 -2.47 9.98 -5.44
CA HIS A 138 -2.28 9.34 -6.74
C HIS A 138 -1.96 10.32 -7.87
N ASP A 139 -1.65 11.57 -7.53
CA ASP A 139 -1.38 12.62 -8.52
C ASP A 139 -0.17 12.29 -9.41
N ASP A 140 0.91 11.76 -8.83
CA ASP A 140 2.15 11.41 -9.55
C ASP A 140 1.98 10.23 -10.51
N TYR A 141 1.17 9.26 -10.12
CA TYR A 141 0.82 8.12 -10.96
C TYR A 141 0.00 8.55 -12.18
N HIS A 142 -0.98 9.45 -11.97
CA HIS A 142 -1.86 9.93 -13.04
C HIS A 142 -1.27 11.07 -13.87
N CYS A 143 -0.17 11.69 -13.47
CA CYS A 143 0.45 12.75 -14.27
C CYS A 143 1.15 12.23 -15.54
N VAL A 144 1.31 10.93 -15.69
CA VAL A 144 1.96 10.27 -16.85
C VAL A 144 1.04 9.32 -17.61
N ASP A 145 -0.26 9.49 -17.45
CA ASP A 145 -1.29 8.63 -18.07
C ASP A 145 -1.22 8.56 -19.59
N ASP A 146 -0.72 9.61 -20.24
CA ASP A 146 -0.63 9.78 -21.69
C ASP A 146 0.77 9.50 -22.25
N ALA A 147 1.75 9.18 -21.41
CA ALA A 147 3.14 9.01 -21.83
C ALA A 147 3.43 7.66 -22.54
N GLY A 148 2.44 6.77 -22.62
CA GLY A 148 2.57 5.50 -23.36
C GLY A 148 3.25 4.38 -22.57
N LEU A 149 3.16 4.41 -21.25
CA LEU A 149 3.61 3.36 -20.36
C LEU A 149 2.46 2.44 -19.94
N ILE A 150 2.79 1.18 -19.66
CA ILE A 150 1.87 0.28 -18.97
C ILE A 150 1.82 0.68 -17.50
N GLN A 151 0.63 0.75 -16.90
CA GLN A 151 0.47 1.20 -15.52
C GLN A 151 -0.31 0.19 -14.68
N PHE A 152 0.35 -0.31 -13.61
CA PHE A 152 -0.25 -1.13 -12.57
C PHE A 152 -0.27 -0.40 -11.24
N PHE A 153 -1.31 -0.61 -10.44
CA PHE A 153 -1.41 -0.11 -9.07
C PHE A 153 -1.76 -1.26 -8.12
N CYS A 154 -0.94 -1.44 -7.08
CA CYS A 154 -1.02 -2.57 -6.16
C CYS A 154 -1.81 -2.20 -4.90
N LYS A 155 -2.69 -3.09 -4.42
CA LYS A 155 -3.51 -2.82 -3.23
C LYS A 155 -2.83 -3.16 -1.90
N ASN A 156 -1.81 -4.04 -1.91
CA ASN A 156 -1.10 -4.48 -0.71
C ASN A 156 0.31 -5.00 -1.03
N ASN A 157 1.06 -5.38 0.00
CA ASN A 157 2.45 -5.84 -0.12
C ASN A 157 2.58 -7.11 -0.98
N GLN A 158 1.61 -8.03 -0.94
CA GLN A 158 1.61 -9.22 -1.79
C GLN A 158 1.50 -8.84 -3.27
N GLU A 159 0.54 -7.99 -3.62
CA GLU A 159 0.41 -7.52 -5.00
C GLU A 159 1.66 -6.76 -5.46
N VAL A 160 2.29 -5.98 -4.59
CA VAL A 160 3.53 -5.25 -4.91
C VAL A 160 4.64 -6.22 -5.35
N ALA A 161 4.86 -7.29 -4.59
CA ALA A 161 5.88 -8.29 -4.94
C ALA A 161 5.53 -9.04 -6.24
N ASP A 162 4.30 -9.52 -6.35
CA ASP A 162 3.86 -10.34 -7.47
C ASP A 162 3.73 -9.52 -8.76
N MET A 163 3.19 -8.31 -8.70
CA MET A 163 3.11 -7.40 -9.84
C MET A 163 4.49 -6.93 -10.32
N THR A 164 5.49 -6.80 -9.44
CA THR A 164 6.86 -6.51 -9.86
C THR A 164 7.38 -7.57 -10.85
N LEU A 165 7.06 -8.86 -10.63
CA LEU A 165 7.42 -9.93 -11.56
C LEU A 165 6.55 -9.96 -12.82
N ILE A 166 5.24 -9.86 -12.66
CA ILE A 166 4.28 -9.89 -13.77
C ILE A 166 4.54 -8.71 -14.72
N ALA A 167 4.62 -7.49 -14.20
CA ALA A 167 4.87 -6.29 -14.96
C ALA A 167 6.23 -6.32 -15.67
N ARG A 168 7.27 -6.87 -15.01
CA ARG A 168 8.58 -7.11 -15.62
C ARG A 168 8.46 -7.95 -16.88
N LYS A 169 7.81 -9.11 -16.77
CA LYS A 169 7.63 -10.02 -17.91
C LYS A 169 6.80 -9.38 -19.01
N VAL A 170 5.72 -8.68 -18.66
CA VAL A 170 4.87 -7.94 -19.62
C VAL A 170 5.69 -6.88 -20.36
N SER A 171 6.48 -6.09 -19.64
CA SER A 171 7.36 -5.06 -20.22
C SER A 171 8.34 -5.64 -21.24
N GLU A 172 9.01 -6.75 -20.87
CA GLU A 172 10.02 -7.39 -21.73
C GLU A 172 9.42 -8.09 -22.95
N LEU A 173 8.22 -8.68 -22.82
CA LEU A 173 7.52 -9.30 -23.95
C LEU A 173 6.90 -8.28 -24.89
N SER A 174 6.34 -7.20 -24.38
CA SER A 174 5.73 -6.14 -25.19
C SER A 174 6.72 -5.09 -25.66
N LEU A 175 7.95 -5.06 -25.16
CA LEU A 175 8.95 -3.99 -25.35
C LEU A 175 8.38 -2.61 -24.98
N THR A 176 7.59 -2.55 -23.89
CA THR A 176 6.93 -1.34 -23.42
C THR A 176 7.36 -1.06 -21.97
N PRO A 177 7.75 0.18 -21.66
CA PRO A 177 8.07 0.53 -20.27
C PRO A 177 6.85 0.38 -19.36
N VAL A 178 7.08 0.09 -18.09
CA VAL A 178 6.00 -0.18 -17.14
C VAL A 178 6.18 0.58 -15.83
N ILE A 179 5.07 1.03 -15.27
CA ILE A 179 4.97 1.56 -13.91
C ILE A 179 4.30 0.52 -13.02
N VAL A 180 4.89 0.27 -11.84
CA VAL A 180 4.26 -0.46 -10.74
C VAL A 180 4.17 0.49 -9.55
N ALA A 181 2.96 0.85 -9.18
CA ALA A 181 2.70 1.81 -8.11
C ALA A 181 2.10 1.15 -6.87
N GLN A 182 2.36 1.75 -5.72
CA GLN A 182 1.76 1.45 -4.43
C GLN A 182 1.50 2.74 -3.67
N ASP A 183 0.57 2.73 -2.71
CA ASP A 183 0.33 3.90 -1.86
C ASP A 183 1.57 4.24 -1.01
N GLY A 184 2.03 5.49 -1.10
CA GLY A 184 3.08 6.02 -0.26
C GLY A 184 2.65 5.99 1.22
N PHE A 185 3.53 5.55 2.09
CA PHE A 185 3.31 5.26 3.52
C PHE A 185 2.27 4.17 3.81
N LEU A 186 1.07 4.22 3.24
CA LEU A 186 -0.02 3.29 3.55
C LEU A 186 0.23 1.85 3.07
N THR A 187 1.06 1.66 2.03
CA THR A 187 1.56 0.34 1.61
C THR A 187 3.08 0.30 1.75
N SER A 188 3.77 1.34 1.28
CA SER A 188 5.23 1.34 1.21
C SER A 188 5.93 1.24 2.58
N HIS A 189 5.28 1.64 3.68
CA HIS A 189 5.83 1.59 5.05
C HIS A 189 4.99 0.74 6.02
N LEU A 190 3.84 0.24 5.57
CA LEU A 190 2.99 -0.65 6.35
C LEU A 190 3.52 -2.07 6.24
N MET A 191 3.88 -2.68 7.37
CA MET A 191 4.26 -4.09 7.41
C MET A 191 3.03 -4.98 7.39
N LYS A 192 3.05 -5.98 6.52
CA LYS A 192 2.01 -7.00 6.40
C LYS A 192 2.65 -8.34 6.09
N ASP A 193 2.07 -9.42 6.59
CA ASP A 193 2.49 -10.75 6.21
C ASP A 193 2.18 -11.03 4.75
N MET A 194 3.10 -11.68 4.07
CA MET A 194 2.97 -12.07 2.67
C MET A 194 3.80 -13.32 2.34
N LEU A 195 3.58 -13.85 1.15
CA LEU A 195 4.34 -14.95 0.56
C LEU A 195 5.33 -14.37 -0.46
N ALA A 196 6.58 -14.18 -0.03
CA ALA A 196 7.63 -13.66 -0.90
C ALA A 196 7.96 -14.67 -2.02
N PRO A 197 8.11 -14.22 -3.28
CA PRO A 197 8.52 -15.09 -4.38
C PRO A 197 9.88 -15.74 -4.12
N GLU A 198 9.97 -17.05 -4.35
CA GLU A 198 11.22 -17.80 -4.29
C GLU A 198 12.17 -17.34 -5.39
N ARG A 199 13.47 -17.43 -5.13
CA ARG A 199 14.51 -17.08 -6.11
C ARG A 199 14.39 -17.91 -7.39
N GLU A 200 14.01 -19.18 -7.25
CA GLU A 200 13.78 -20.13 -8.34
C GLU A 200 12.59 -19.72 -9.20
N LEU A 201 11.49 -19.26 -8.58
CA LEU A 201 10.34 -18.68 -9.29
C LEU A 201 10.77 -17.47 -10.12
N ILE A 202 11.53 -16.52 -9.52
CA ILE A 202 12.00 -15.31 -10.21
C ILE A 202 12.79 -15.70 -11.45
N LYS A 203 13.70 -16.69 -11.32
CA LYS A 203 14.52 -17.17 -12.43
C LYS A 203 13.69 -17.86 -13.51
N GLU A 204 12.77 -18.73 -13.15
CA GLU A 204 11.94 -19.48 -14.10
C GLU A 204 10.93 -18.57 -14.82
N TYR A 205 10.22 -17.77 -14.06
CA TYR A 205 9.15 -16.94 -14.60
C TYR A 205 9.65 -15.78 -15.46
N CYS A 206 10.65 -15.02 -14.98
CA CYS A 206 11.21 -13.89 -15.70
C CYS A 206 12.34 -14.27 -16.67
N GLY A 207 13.04 -15.40 -16.47
CA GLY A 207 14.25 -15.70 -17.21
C GLY A 207 15.36 -14.66 -16.99
N LEU A 208 16.40 -14.69 -17.83
CA LEU A 208 17.49 -13.72 -17.80
C LEU A 208 17.29 -12.65 -18.88
N SER A 209 17.81 -11.44 -18.67
CA SER A 209 17.80 -10.35 -19.67
C SER A 209 18.46 -10.75 -21.00
N SER A 210 19.42 -11.68 -20.93
CA SER A 210 20.18 -12.19 -22.07
C SER A 210 19.54 -13.38 -22.78
N ASP A 211 18.47 -13.95 -22.28
CA ASP A 211 17.83 -15.13 -22.90
C ASP A 211 17.36 -14.81 -24.32
N ILE A 212 17.47 -15.80 -25.19
CA ILE A 212 16.89 -15.75 -26.53
C ILE A 212 15.50 -16.31 -26.48
N ILE A 213 14.51 -15.49 -26.80
CA ILE A 213 13.09 -15.83 -26.78
C ILE A 213 12.47 -15.73 -28.18
N ASP A 214 11.37 -16.40 -28.41
CA ASP A 214 10.58 -16.17 -29.61
C ASP A 214 10.01 -14.74 -29.59
N SER A 215 10.02 -14.07 -30.74
CA SER A 215 9.46 -12.71 -30.86
C SER A 215 7.94 -12.76 -30.72
N PRO A 216 7.32 -12.15 -29.66
CA PRO A 216 5.91 -12.37 -29.35
C PRO A 216 4.91 -11.82 -30.37
N THR A 217 5.29 -10.78 -31.12
CA THR A 217 4.38 -10.09 -32.03
C THR A 217 4.91 -10.08 -33.46
N PRO A 218 4.04 -9.98 -34.49
CA PRO A 218 4.48 -9.87 -35.88
C PRO A 218 5.46 -8.70 -36.11
N ALA A 219 5.21 -7.54 -35.51
CA ALA A 219 6.10 -6.39 -35.59
C ALA A 219 7.49 -6.66 -35.02
N GLN A 220 7.57 -7.37 -33.89
CA GLN A 220 8.86 -7.76 -33.30
C GLN A 220 9.59 -8.78 -34.18
N LYS A 221 8.88 -9.73 -34.82
CA LYS A 221 9.47 -10.66 -35.78
C LYS A 221 10.05 -9.94 -37.00
N MET A 222 9.36 -8.92 -37.50
CA MET A 222 9.86 -8.09 -38.59
C MET A 222 11.09 -7.28 -38.22
N THR A 223 11.17 -6.81 -36.99
CA THR A 223 12.24 -5.92 -36.52
C THR A 223 13.48 -6.71 -36.04
N HIS A 224 13.27 -7.80 -35.31
CA HIS A 224 14.32 -8.55 -34.61
C HIS A 224 14.51 -10.00 -35.15
N GLY A 225 13.67 -10.47 -36.09
CA GLY A 225 13.62 -11.86 -36.53
C GLY A 225 12.71 -12.73 -35.67
N GLU A 226 12.60 -14.03 -36.02
CA GLU A 226 11.74 -14.99 -35.29
C GLU A 226 12.11 -15.12 -33.81
N LYS A 227 13.39 -14.90 -33.50
CA LYS A 227 13.91 -14.93 -32.12
C LYS A 227 14.69 -13.65 -31.85
N ARG A 228 14.62 -13.19 -30.60
CA ARG A 228 15.36 -12.02 -30.13
C ARG A 228 15.88 -12.20 -28.71
N ARG A 229 16.87 -11.38 -28.35
CA ARG A 229 17.23 -11.22 -26.96
C ARG A 229 16.02 -10.69 -26.16
N ARG A 230 15.81 -11.19 -24.93
CA ARG A 230 14.68 -10.81 -24.07
C ARG A 230 14.67 -9.29 -23.83
N VAL A 231 15.79 -8.73 -23.39
CA VAL A 231 16.01 -7.28 -23.36
C VAL A 231 16.95 -6.94 -24.52
N PRO A 232 16.47 -6.33 -25.61
CA PRO A 232 17.29 -6.05 -26.80
C PRO A 232 18.44 -5.08 -26.49
N ILE A 233 19.59 -5.26 -27.13
CA ILE A 233 20.64 -4.26 -27.17
C ILE A 233 20.32 -3.36 -28.35
N LEU A 234 20.02 -2.09 -28.08
CA LEU A 234 19.67 -1.10 -29.08
C LEU A 234 20.89 -0.27 -29.52
N MET A 235 21.88 -0.10 -28.63
CA MET A 235 23.17 0.54 -28.91
C MET A 235 24.20 -0.52 -29.30
N ASP A 236 23.97 -1.19 -30.42
CA ASP A 236 24.87 -2.18 -30.99
C ASP A 236 25.53 -1.58 -32.24
N VAL A 237 26.87 -1.51 -32.24
CA VAL A 237 27.62 -0.90 -33.35
C VAL A 237 27.57 -1.75 -34.62
N ASP A 238 27.40 -3.05 -34.50
CA ASP A 238 27.29 -3.98 -35.62
C ASP A 238 25.89 -4.10 -36.18
N ASN A 239 24.87 -3.75 -35.36
CA ASN A 239 23.45 -3.81 -35.74
C ASN A 239 22.68 -2.63 -35.11
N PRO A 240 22.95 -1.39 -35.54
CA PRO A 240 22.44 -0.20 -34.87
C PRO A 240 20.92 -0.04 -35.04
N ALA A 241 20.23 0.29 -33.95
CA ALA A 241 18.82 0.69 -33.97
C ALA A 241 18.69 2.20 -33.86
N VAL A 242 17.69 2.77 -34.56
CA VAL A 242 17.38 4.19 -34.46
C VAL A 242 16.46 4.42 -33.27
N ILE A 243 16.98 5.11 -32.24
CA ILE A 243 16.29 5.36 -30.95
C ILE A 243 15.88 6.81 -30.85
N GLY A 244 15.47 7.55 -31.56
CA GLY A 244 15.12 8.96 -31.40
C GLY A 244 15.60 9.77 -32.59
N ALA A 245 14.90 9.63 -33.69
CA ALA A 245 15.11 10.45 -34.90
C ALA A 245 14.19 11.65 -34.86
N VAL A 246 14.68 12.76 -35.38
CA VAL A 246 13.81 13.86 -35.85
C VAL A 246 13.18 13.40 -37.15
N THR A 247 11.86 13.40 -37.22
CA THR A 247 11.09 12.98 -38.41
C THR A 247 10.32 14.16 -38.99
N ASN A 248 10.12 14.14 -40.31
CA ASN A 248 9.35 15.15 -41.03
C ASN A 248 7.82 14.91 -40.86
N GLN A 249 7.02 15.88 -41.27
CA GLN A 249 5.58 15.91 -41.09
C GLN A 249 4.85 14.70 -41.72
N ASP A 250 5.30 14.23 -42.87
CA ASP A 250 4.75 13.09 -43.59
C ASP A 250 4.97 11.74 -42.88
N ILE A 251 6.06 11.61 -42.10
CA ILE A 251 6.41 10.37 -41.40
C ILE A 251 5.93 10.38 -39.95
N TYR A 252 5.93 11.53 -39.28
CA TYR A 252 5.67 11.62 -37.83
C TYR A 252 4.31 11.03 -37.44
N MET A 253 3.22 11.48 -38.10
CA MET A 253 1.87 10.99 -37.78
C MET A 253 1.73 9.49 -38.03
N GLN A 254 2.32 8.96 -39.10
CA GLN A 254 2.30 7.52 -39.40
C GLN A 254 3.06 6.71 -38.36
N THR A 255 4.21 7.20 -37.91
CA THR A 255 5.00 6.56 -36.83
C THR A 255 4.21 6.51 -35.53
N VAL A 256 3.56 7.61 -35.13
CA VAL A 256 2.71 7.66 -33.93
C VAL A 256 1.52 6.69 -34.06
N ALA A 257 0.81 6.72 -35.18
CA ALA A 257 -0.34 5.85 -35.45
C ALA A 257 0.05 4.36 -35.44
N GLY A 258 1.23 4.02 -35.97
CA GLY A 258 1.75 2.66 -36.01
C GLY A 258 1.99 2.03 -34.60
N ASN A 259 2.17 2.85 -33.58
CA ASN A 259 2.34 2.33 -32.22
C ASN A 259 1.10 1.53 -31.73
N ARG A 260 -0.12 1.85 -32.18
CA ARG A 260 -1.32 1.09 -31.79
C ARG A 260 -1.25 -0.34 -32.29
N PRO A 261 -1.34 -0.63 -33.63
CA PRO A 261 -1.40 -2.00 -34.11
C PRO A 261 -0.11 -2.79 -33.93
N PHE A 262 1.04 -2.13 -33.94
CA PHE A 262 2.33 -2.83 -33.89
C PHE A 262 2.84 -3.09 -32.45
N LYS A 263 2.29 -2.37 -31.46
CA LYS A 263 2.76 -2.46 -30.08
C LYS A 263 1.62 -2.53 -29.06
N TYR A 264 0.84 -1.46 -28.91
CA TYR A 264 -0.07 -1.33 -27.78
C TYR A 264 -1.26 -2.29 -27.80
N ASP A 265 -1.79 -2.64 -28.97
CA ASP A 265 -2.93 -3.57 -29.09
C ASP A 265 -2.58 -4.98 -28.60
N HIS A 266 -1.29 -5.35 -28.55
CA HIS A 266 -0.83 -6.64 -28.04
C HIS A 266 -0.65 -6.68 -26.51
N VAL A 267 -0.61 -5.52 -25.82
CA VAL A 267 -0.31 -5.45 -24.37
C VAL A 267 -1.36 -6.20 -23.53
N LYS A 268 -2.64 -6.10 -23.91
CA LYS A 268 -3.74 -6.78 -23.21
C LYS A 268 -3.52 -8.29 -23.15
N GLU A 269 -3.32 -8.92 -24.30
CA GLU A 269 -3.16 -10.38 -24.41
C GLU A 269 -1.89 -10.87 -23.71
N ILE A 270 -0.78 -10.13 -23.88
CA ILE A 270 0.48 -10.44 -23.22
C ILE A 270 0.31 -10.36 -21.69
N THR A 271 -0.41 -9.35 -21.19
CA THR A 271 -0.66 -9.20 -19.75
C THR A 271 -1.48 -10.37 -19.19
N GLU A 272 -2.57 -10.72 -19.85
CA GLU A 272 -3.44 -11.81 -19.43
C GLU A 272 -2.69 -13.16 -19.43
N ALA A 273 -1.86 -13.40 -20.44
CA ALA A 273 -1.03 -14.61 -20.51
C ALA A 273 0.01 -14.65 -19.35
N CYS A 274 0.68 -13.54 -19.08
CA CYS A 274 1.64 -13.46 -17.99
C CYS A 274 0.98 -13.64 -16.61
N MET A 275 -0.18 -13.03 -16.38
CA MET A 275 -0.94 -13.18 -15.13
C MET A 275 -1.40 -14.62 -14.92
N LYS A 276 -1.89 -15.27 -15.99
CA LYS A 276 -2.30 -16.67 -15.95
C LYS A 276 -1.13 -17.60 -15.62
N GLU A 277 0.01 -17.45 -16.31
CA GLU A 277 1.22 -18.24 -16.05
C GLU A 277 1.71 -18.09 -14.61
N TYR A 278 1.69 -16.84 -14.07
CA TYR A 278 2.04 -16.59 -12.68
C TYR A 278 1.12 -17.33 -11.71
N GLY A 279 -0.19 -17.27 -11.96
CA GLY A 279 -1.19 -17.99 -11.17
C GLY A 279 -1.02 -19.51 -11.23
N ASP A 280 -0.71 -20.07 -12.40
CA ASP A 280 -0.49 -21.50 -12.57
C ASP A 280 0.76 -21.99 -11.79
N LEU A 281 1.78 -21.15 -11.65
CA LEU A 281 3.01 -21.45 -10.90
C LEU A 281 2.85 -21.30 -9.38
N THR A 282 2.08 -20.29 -8.93
CA THR A 282 2.08 -19.85 -7.52
C THR A 282 0.77 -20.10 -6.78
N GLY A 283 -0.33 -20.30 -7.49
CA GLY A 283 -1.69 -20.33 -6.92
C GLY A 283 -2.30 -18.95 -6.68
N ARG A 284 -1.57 -17.87 -6.96
CA ARG A 284 -2.03 -16.50 -6.83
C ARG A 284 -2.43 -15.94 -8.20
N TYR A 285 -3.73 -15.89 -8.45
CA TYR A 285 -4.28 -15.44 -9.74
C TYR A 285 -4.63 -13.95 -9.69
N TYR A 286 -4.17 -13.22 -10.70
CA TYR A 286 -4.42 -11.81 -10.89
C TYR A 286 -5.12 -11.54 -12.21
N HIS A 287 -5.82 -10.43 -12.28
CA HIS A 287 -6.53 -9.95 -13.47
C HIS A 287 -6.27 -8.46 -13.66
N ARG A 288 -6.51 -7.95 -14.86
CA ARG A 288 -6.42 -6.52 -15.16
C ARG A 288 -7.37 -5.69 -14.28
N VAL A 289 -8.47 -6.29 -13.86
CA VAL A 289 -9.44 -5.78 -12.90
C VAL A 289 -9.72 -6.89 -11.90
N GLY A 290 -9.53 -6.60 -10.61
CA GLY A 290 -9.90 -7.52 -9.54
C GLY A 290 -11.37 -7.34 -9.14
N GLU A 291 -12.06 -8.45 -8.94
CA GLU A 291 -13.47 -8.46 -8.56
C GLU A 291 -13.69 -9.12 -7.20
N TYR A 292 -14.44 -8.47 -6.33
CA TYR A 292 -14.84 -9.00 -5.04
C TYR A 292 -16.35 -8.92 -4.86
N LYS A 293 -17.03 -10.08 -4.90
CA LYS A 293 -18.49 -10.19 -4.75
C LYS A 293 -19.28 -9.28 -5.70
N THR A 294 -18.82 -9.16 -6.95
CA THR A 294 -19.45 -8.29 -7.96
C THR A 294 -20.63 -8.91 -8.66
N GLU A 295 -20.72 -10.24 -8.73
CA GLU A 295 -21.68 -10.97 -9.57
C GLU A 295 -23.12 -10.63 -9.21
N ASP A 296 -23.48 -10.66 -7.93
CA ASP A 296 -24.83 -10.37 -7.42
C ASP A 296 -24.95 -8.97 -6.80
N ALA A 297 -23.90 -8.15 -6.90
CA ALA A 297 -23.89 -6.82 -6.32
C ALA A 297 -24.87 -5.88 -7.04
N GLU A 298 -25.57 -5.08 -6.25
CA GLU A 298 -26.41 -3.96 -6.72
C GLU A 298 -25.62 -2.65 -6.75
N TYR A 299 -24.67 -2.50 -5.82
CA TYR A 299 -23.83 -1.33 -5.65
C TYR A 299 -22.36 -1.75 -5.69
N LEU A 300 -21.51 -0.92 -6.29
CA LEU A 300 -20.08 -1.18 -6.38
C LEU A 300 -19.26 -0.01 -5.82
N LEU A 301 -18.19 -0.35 -5.12
CA LEU A 301 -17.06 0.55 -4.85
C LEU A 301 -15.94 0.19 -5.82
N VAL A 302 -15.47 1.16 -6.59
CA VAL A 302 -14.37 1.00 -7.56
C VAL A 302 -13.20 1.83 -7.07
N GLY A 303 -12.03 1.24 -6.90
CA GLY A 303 -10.85 1.97 -6.45
C GLY A 303 -9.55 1.30 -6.83
N GLN A 304 -8.44 1.90 -6.44
CA GLN A 304 -7.09 1.35 -6.58
C GLN A 304 -6.29 1.58 -5.30
N GLY A 305 -5.27 0.77 -5.08
CA GLY A 305 -4.39 0.88 -3.92
C GLY A 305 -5.02 0.37 -2.63
N SER A 306 -4.48 0.85 -1.52
CA SER A 306 -4.73 0.31 -0.18
C SER A 306 -6.18 0.31 0.27
N ILE A 307 -7.00 1.22 -0.22
CA ILE A 307 -8.43 1.33 0.15
C ILE A 307 -9.26 0.10 -0.24
N VAL A 308 -8.80 -0.68 -1.21
CA VAL A 308 -9.56 -1.80 -1.78
C VAL A 308 -9.83 -2.89 -0.73
N GLU A 309 -8.84 -3.25 0.10
CA GLU A 309 -9.04 -4.26 1.14
C GLU A 309 -10.03 -3.80 2.22
N GLU A 310 -9.97 -2.53 2.62
CA GLU A 310 -10.95 -1.96 3.57
C GLU A 310 -12.35 -1.92 2.97
N ALA A 311 -12.47 -1.58 1.68
CA ALA A 311 -13.75 -1.62 0.97
C ALA A 311 -14.32 -3.05 0.91
N GLU A 312 -13.46 -4.09 0.73
CA GLU A 312 -13.88 -5.49 0.80
C GLU A 312 -14.42 -5.87 2.19
N ALA A 313 -13.77 -5.42 3.28
CA ALA A 313 -14.27 -5.65 4.65
C ALA A 313 -15.62 -4.96 4.89
N VAL A 314 -15.76 -3.72 4.42
CA VAL A 314 -17.04 -2.98 4.50
C VAL A 314 -18.12 -3.66 3.66
N ALA A 315 -17.80 -4.16 2.46
CA ALA A 315 -18.76 -4.90 1.64
C ALA A 315 -19.28 -6.16 2.36
N ASP A 316 -18.39 -6.87 3.05
CA ASP A 316 -18.77 -8.04 3.86
C ASP A 316 -19.72 -7.65 5.02
N TYR A 317 -19.41 -6.56 5.73
CA TYR A 317 -20.22 -6.02 6.79
C TYR A 317 -21.61 -5.58 6.30
N MET A 318 -21.68 -4.78 5.24
CA MET A 318 -22.93 -4.27 4.68
C MET A 318 -23.84 -5.40 4.19
N ARG A 319 -23.26 -6.44 3.56
CA ARG A 319 -24.02 -7.62 3.13
C ARG A 319 -24.59 -8.39 4.32
N LYS A 320 -23.74 -8.62 5.34
CA LYS A 320 -24.12 -9.46 6.48
C LYS A 320 -25.08 -8.76 7.44
N GLU A 321 -24.79 -7.53 7.82
CA GLU A 321 -25.47 -6.82 8.90
C GLU A 321 -26.62 -5.92 8.39
N GLN A 322 -26.50 -5.42 7.14
CA GLN A 322 -27.49 -4.50 6.58
C GLN A 322 -28.28 -5.07 5.38
N GLY A 323 -27.89 -6.23 4.89
CA GLY A 323 -28.53 -6.87 3.73
C GLY A 323 -28.34 -6.13 2.39
N VAL A 324 -27.36 -5.19 2.32
CA VAL A 324 -27.06 -4.41 1.11
C VAL A 324 -26.04 -5.17 0.27
N LYS A 325 -26.38 -5.50 -0.98
CA LYS A 325 -25.50 -6.24 -1.90
C LYS A 325 -24.46 -5.32 -2.50
N VAL A 326 -23.32 -5.20 -1.81
CA VAL A 326 -22.15 -4.40 -2.23
C VAL A 326 -21.07 -5.32 -2.77
N GLY A 327 -20.40 -4.91 -3.86
CA GLY A 327 -19.18 -5.52 -4.38
C GLY A 327 -18.07 -4.49 -4.50
N VAL A 328 -16.83 -4.96 -4.68
CA VAL A 328 -15.67 -4.10 -4.83
C VAL A 328 -14.91 -4.45 -6.11
N VAL A 329 -14.43 -3.43 -6.81
CA VAL A 329 -13.65 -3.55 -8.03
C VAL A 329 -12.27 -2.92 -7.77
N ASN A 330 -11.21 -3.72 -7.93
CA ASN A 330 -9.82 -3.28 -7.83
C ASN A 330 -9.28 -2.95 -9.23
N MET A 331 -8.90 -1.70 -9.45
CA MET A 331 -8.23 -1.27 -10.68
C MET A 331 -6.75 -1.65 -10.62
N THR A 332 -6.43 -2.92 -10.87
CA THR A 332 -5.03 -3.41 -10.87
C THR A 332 -4.22 -2.83 -12.02
N MET A 333 -4.85 -2.66 -13.19
CA MET A 333 -4.23 -2.09 -14.39
C MET A 333 -5.00 -0.84 -14.82
N PHE A 334 -4.30 0.29 -14.96
CA PHE A 334 -4.91 1.54 -15.43
C PHE A 334 -4.59 1.83 -16.90
N ARG A 335 -3.39 1.45 -17.38
CA ARG A 335 -2.98 1.59 -18.79
C ARG A 335 -2.41 0.27 -19.33
N PRO A 336 -2.93 -0.22 -20.49
CA PRO A 336 -4.15 0.23 -21.17
C PRO A 336 -5.40 0.08 -20.29
N PHE A 337 -6.31 1.05 -20.38
CA PHE A 337 -7.51 1.05 -19.54
C PHE A 337 -8.40 -0.17 -19.86
N PRO A 338 -8.81 -0.95 -18.87
CA PRO A 338 -9.59 -2.18 -19.07
C PRO A 338 -11.09 -1.91 -19.27
N GLY A 339 -11.43 -0.99 -20.17
CA GLY A 339 -12.82 -0.55 -20.42
C GLY A 339 -13.71 -1.67 -20.94
N ASP A 340 -13.14 -2.65 -21.64
CA ASP A 340 -13.82 -3.88 -22.03
C ASP A 340 -14.37 -4.61 -20.79
N LEU A 341 -13.53 -4.94 -19.80
CA LEU A 341 -13.96 -5.60 -18.56
C LEU A 341 -14.91 -4.72 -17.74
N MET A 342 -14.57 -3.43 -17.58
CA MET A 342 -15.39 -2.52 -16.79
C MET A 342 -16.82 -2.44 -17.27
N THR A 343 -17.07 -2.38 -18.59
CA THR A 343 -18.43 -2.32 -19.11
C THR A 343 -19.25 -3.59 -18.84
N HIS A 344 -18.60 -4.75 -18.76
CA HIS A 344 -19.29 -6.00 -18.38
C HIS A 344 -19.62 -6.03 -16.90
N ILE A 345 -18.68 -5.64 -16.02
CA ILE A 345 -18.84 -5.62 -14.58
C ILE A 345 -19.92 -4.62 -14.14
N LEU A 346 -19.94 -3.44 -14.77
CA LEU A 346 -20.82 -2.33 -14.38
C LEU A 346 -22.25 -2.44 -14.92
N LYS A 347 -22.50 -3.31 -15.91
CA LYS A 347 -23.82 -3.45 -16.53
C LYS A 347 -24.92 -3.75 -15.53
N GLY A 348 -25.97 -2.92 -15.51
CA GLY A 348 -27.17 -3.13 -14.71
C GLY A 348 -27.00 -2.89 -13.21
N LYS A 349 -25.86 -2.37 -12.75
CA LYS A 349 -25.68 -1.96 -11.35
C LYS A 349 -26.50 -0.72 -11.03
N LYS A 350 -27.06 -0.64 -9.82
CA LYS A 350 -27.89 0.51 -9.40
C LYS A 350 -27.06 1.76 -9.13
N GLY A 351 -25.86 1.59 -8.59
CA GLY A 351 -24.94 2.68 -8.27
C GLY A 351 -23.48 2.22 -8.17
N VAL A 352 -22.58 3.08 -8.58
CA VAL A 352 -21.13 2.85 -8.55
C VAL A 352 -20.44 4.09 -8.02
N THR A 353 -19.75 3.98 -6.90
CA THR A 353 -18.86 5.03 -6.39
C THR A 353 -17.43 4.73 -6.78
N VAL A 354 -16.79 5.67 -7.45
CA VAL A 354 -15.37 5.61 -7.82
C VAL A 354 -14.56 6.37 -6.78
N LEU A 355 -13.62 5.67 -6.15
CA LEU A 355 -12.78 6.13 -5.05
C LEU A 355 -11.42 6.55 -5.61
N GLU A 356 -11.07 7.83 -5.52
CA GLU A 356 -9.82 8.35 -6.07
C GLU A 356 -9.07 9.19 -5.03
N ARG A 357 -7.81 8.82 -4.74
CA ARG A 357 -6.94 9.47 -3.74
C ARG A 357 -6.23 10.68 -4.36
N LEU A 358 -6.97 11.52 -5.05
CA LEU A 358 -6.47 12.74 -5.70
C LEU A 358 -7.60 13.73 -5.92
N ASP A 359 -7.27 14.94 -6.39
CA ASP A 359 -8.24 15.92 -6.83
C ASP A 359 -7.73 16.70 -8.05
N GLN A 360 -8.59 16.91 -9.01
CA GLN A 360 -8.34 17.68 -10.24
C GLN A 360 -9.49 18.70 -10.46
N PRO A 361 -9.54 19.79 -9.68
CA PRO A 361 -10.75 20.63 -9.58
C PRO A 361 -11.14 21.38 -10.86
N LEU A 362 -10.25 21.44 -11.86
CA LEU A 362 -10.53 22.04 -13.18
C LEU A 362 -10.84 21.00 -14.27
N ALA A 363 -10.77 19.71 -13.94
CA ALA A 363 -11.23 18.65 -14.85
C ALA A 363 -12.73 18.38 -14.64
N GLU A 364 -13.40 17.91 -15.67
CA GLU A 364 -14.82 17.51 -15.56
C GLU A 364 -15.01 16.33 -14.59
N ASP A 365 -14.07 15.35 -14.63
CA ASP A 365 -14.05 14.17 -13.80
C ASP A 365 -12.62 13.82 -13.39
N LEU A 366 -12.48 13.08 -12.31
CA LEU A 366 -11.21 12.48 -11.87
C LEU A 366 -10.77 11.36 -12.83
N PRO A 367 -9.50 10.96 -12.88
CA PRO A 367 -8.96 10.08 -13.93
C PRO A 367 -9.71 8.76 -14.13
N ILE A 368 -10.00 8.00 -13.08
CA ILE A 368 -10.64 6.68 -13.22
C ILE A 368 -12.08 6.82 -13.67
N ILE A 369 -12.87 7.69 -13.02
CA ILE A 369 -14.28 7.86 -13.41
C ILE A 369 -14.41 8.43 -14.81
N ARG A 370 -13.48 9.27 -15.27
CA ARG A 370 -13.43 9.81 -16.63
C ARG A 370 -13.30 8.67 -17.66
N GLU A 371 -12.39 7.75 -17.44
CA GLU A 371 -12.20 6.58 -18.31
C GLU A 371 -13.40 5.62 -18.27
N ILE A 372 -14.02 5.46 -17.08
CA ILE A 372 -15.26 4.67 -16.95
C ILE A 372 -16.37 5.30 -17.78
N ARG A 373 -16.59 6.62 -17.70
CA ARG A 373 -17.62 7.30 -18.50
C ARG A 373 -17.38 7.12 -20.01
N ALA A 374 -16.13 7.26 -20.46
CA ALA A 374 -15.78 7.02 -21.84
C ALA A 374 -16.08 5.56 -22.27
N SER A 375 -15.80 4.59 -21.39
CA SER A 375 -16.07 3.17 -21.64
C SER A 375 -17.58 2.87 -21.70
N LEU A 376 -18.36 3.42 -20.78
CA LEU A 376 -19.82 3.26 -20.77
C LEU A 376 -20.46 3.85 -22.02
N THR A 377 -19.93 4.98 -22.54
CA THR A 377 -20.41 5.56 -23.81
C THR A 377 -20.23 4.58 -24.97
N LYS A 378 -19.08 3.89 -25.06
CA LYS A 378 -18.86 2.86 -26.08
C LYS A 378 -19.85 1.69 -25.97
N ALA A 379 -20.17 1.27 -24.73
CA ALA A 379 -21.17 0.23 -24.51
C ALA A 379 -22.60 0.66 -24.94
N VAL A 380 -22.96 1.93 -24.75
CA VAL A 380 -24.22 2.53 -25.25
C VAL A 380 -24.22 2.61 -26.77
N GLU A 381 -23.10 2.97 -27.41
CA GLU A 381 -22.98 2.97 -28.87
C GLU A 381 -23.14 1.57 -29.44
N ASN A 382 -22.60 0.54 -28.79
CA ASN A 382 -22.86 -0.86 -29.13
C ASN A 382 -24.35 -1.20 -29.04
N GLY A 383 -25.05 -0.72 -27.99
CA GLY A 383 -26.51 -0.89 -27.86
C GLY A 383 -27.29 -0.28 -29.04
N LYS A 384 -26.96 0.95 -29.42
CA LYS A 384 -27.54 1.62 -30.58
C LYS A 384 -27.27 0.84 -31.86
N ALA A 385 -26.04 0.37 -32.08
CA ALA A 385 -25.66 -0.42 -33.28
C ALA A 385 -26.46 -1.74 -33.34
N ARG A 386 -26.62 -2.43 -32.21
CA ARG A 386 -27.42 -3.66 -32.11
C ARG A 386 -28.89 -3.41 -32.47
N LEU A 387 -29.48 -2.37 -31.90
CA LEU A 387 -30.87 -1.98 -32.21
C LEU A 387 -31.05 -1.61 -33.69
N ALA A 388 -30.04 -0.99 -34.30
CA ALA A 388 -30.01 -0.66 -35.70
C ALA A 388 -29.63 -1.84 -36.62
N LYS A 389 -29.30 -3.01 -36.03
CA LYS A 389 -28.85 -4.23 -36.73
C LYS A 389 -27.61 -4.03 -37.61
N ILE A 390 -26.65 -3.22 -37.15
CA ILE A 390 -25.34 -3.00 -37.76
C ILE A 390 -24.23 -3.60 -36.89
N ALA A 391 -23.02 -3.74 -37.46
CA ALA A 391 -21.86 -4.23 -36.77
C ALA A 391 -21.55 -3.40 -35.52
N LEU A 392 -21.13 -4.04 -34.44
CA LEU A 392 -20.73 -3.35 -33.21
C LEU A 392 -19.46 -2.54 -33.46
N PRO A 393 -19.45 -1.23 -33.16
CA PRO A 393 -18.24 -0.41 -33.31
C PRO A 393 -17.14 -0.80 -32.32
N TYR A 394 -17.48 -1.40 -31.14
CA TYR A 394 -16.55 -1.81 -30.11
C TYR A 394 -16.82 -3.26 -29.67
N PRO A 395 -16.38 -4.28 -30.44
CA PRO A 395 -16.78 -5.68 -30.23
C PRO A 395 -16.44 -6.24 -28.83
N ASP A 396 -15.35 -5.80 -28.20
CA ASP A 396 -14.91 -6.25 -26.89
C ASP A 396 -15.71 -5.66 -25.71
N TYR A 397 -16.48 -4.59 -25.97
CA TYR A 397 -17.25 -3.89 -24.93
C TYR A 397 -18.64 -4.48 -24.81
N ALA A 398 -19.21 -4.39 -23.61
CA ALA A 398 -20.60 -4.79 -23.39
C ALA A 398 -21.58 -4.01 -24.29
N VAL A 399 -22.80 -4.54 -24.39
CA VAL A 399 -23.89 -3.92 -25.16
C VAL A 399 -24.96 -3.42 -24.19
N TYR A 400 -25.19 -2.11 -24.16
CA TYR A 400 -26.16 -1.45 -23.31
C TYR A 400 -27.37 -1.01 -24.14
N GLU A 401 -28.43 -1.79 -24.12
CA GLU A 401 -29.64 -1.55 -24.92
C GLU A 401 -30.68 -0.73 -24.16
N HIS A 402 -30.64 -0.77 -22.82
CA HIS A 402 -31.61 -0.14 -21.94
C HIS A 402 -30.97 0.88 -21.00
N ILE A 403 -31.74 1.88 -20.57
CA ILE A 403 -31.30 2.87 -19.57
C ILE A 403 -30.90 2.17 -18.25
N SER A 404 -31.59 1.08 -17.90
CA SER A 404 -31.27 0.26 -16.73
C SER A 404 -29.92 -0.46 -16.81
N ASP A 405 -29.31 -0.57 -17.99
CA ASP A 405 -27.96 -1.12 -18.15
C ASP A 405 -26.89 -0.14 -17.64
N ILE A 406 -27.21 1.16 -17.59
CA ILE A 406 -26.28 2.23 -17.25
C ILE A 406 -26.35 2.50 -15.74
N PRO A 407 -25.25 2.27 -14.98
CA PRO A 407 -25.24 2.59 -13.55
C PRO A 407 -25.26 4.09 -13.27
N VAL A 408 -25.77 4.51 -12.12
CA VAL A 408 -25.51 5.87 -11.62
C VAL A 408 -24.10 5.94 -11.09
N LEU A 409 -23.30 6.86 -11.61
CA LEU A 409 -21.90 7.04 -11.18
C LEU A 409 -21.79 8.16 -10.15
N TYR A 410 -21.01 7.89 -9.12
CA TYR A 410 -20.63 8.82 -8.06
C TYR A 410 -19.11 8.94 -7.98
N SER A 411 -18.59 10.15 -7.84
CA SER A 411 -17.16 10.43 -7.71
C SER A 411 -16.84 10.82 -6.28
N CYS A 412 -15.79 10.22 -5.73
CA CYS A 412 -15.33 10.48 -4.36
C CYS A 412 -13.83 10.78 -4.35
N SER A 413 -13.47 12.00 -3.93
CA SER A 413 -12.09 12.33 -3.58
C SER A 413 -11.87 12.05 -2.09
N PHE A 414 -10.87 11.23 -1.76
CA PHE A 414 -10.64 10.78 -0.37
C PHE A 414 -9.17 10.63 -0.05
N GLY A 415 -8.82 10.55 1.22
CA GLY A 415 -7.57 9.99 1.73
C GLY A 415 -6.28 10.65 1.27
N MET A 416 -6.31 11.80 0.61
CA MET A 416 -5.12 12.54 0.20
C MET A 416 -4.24 12.89 1.39
N GLY A 417 -2.92 12.79 1.21
CA GLY A 417 -1.95 13.03 2.28
C GLY A 417 -2.03 11.99 3.40
N SER A 418 -2.45 10.76 3.10
CA SER A 418 -2.76 9.70 4.07
C SER A 418 -3.84 10.10 5.09
N ARG A 419 -4.77 11.00 4.72
CA ARG A 419 -5.92 11.27 5.56
C ARG A 419 -6.63 9.95 5.87
N ASP A 420 -6.80 9.67 7.15
CA ASP A 420 -7.36 8.42 7.63
C ASP A 420 -8.77 8.18 7.09
N THR A 421 -9.02 6.99 6.57
CA THR A 421 -10.31 6.56 6.02
C THR A 421 -10.82 5.41 6.87
N GLN A 422 -11.85 5.66 7.67
CA GLN A 422 -12.45 4.68 8.58
C GLN A 422 -13.57 3.90 7.88
N PRO A 423 -13.97 2.72 8.38
CA PRO A 423 -15.13 1.97 7.88
C PRO A 423 -16.40 2.80 7.74
N GLY A 424 -16.67 3.69 8.69
CA GLY A 424 -17.82 4.59 8.64
C GLY A 424 -17.84 5.51 7.41
N HIS A 425 -16.68 5.93 6.89
CA HIS A 425 -16.61 6.69 5.64
C HIS A 425 -17.06 5.85 4.44
N LEU A 426 -16.57 4.61 4.34
CA LEU A 426 -16.93 3.70 3.24
C LEU A 426 -18.40 3.27 3.30
N ILE A 427 -18.94 3.05 4.52
CA ILE A 427 -20.36 2.79 4.73
C ILE A 427 -21.20 3.98 4.23
N ALA A 428 -20.82 5.21 4.59
CA ALA A 428 -21.51 6.41 4.13
C ALA A 428 -21.48 6.56 2.59
N MET A 429 -20.39 6.17 1.93
CA MET A 429 -20.29 6.16 0.45
C MET A 429 -21.28 5.16 -0.17
N VAL A 430 -21.44 3.98 0.43
CA VAL A 430 -22.46 3.01 -0.02
C VAL A 430 -23.86 3.55 0.25
N ASP A 431 -24.11 4.09 1.44
CA ASP A 431 -25.39 4.67 1.81
C ASP A 431 -25.79 5.80 0.85
N ASN A 432 -24.83 6.64 0.42
CA ASN A 432 -25.09 7.70 -0.56
C ASN A 432 -25.67 7.15 -1.87
N MET A 433 -25.34 5.92 -2.26
CA MET A 433 -25.90 5.26 -3.45
C MET A 433 -27.26 4.64 -3.23
N THR A 434 -27.65 4.31 -1.99
CA THR A 434 -28.91 3.64 -1.67
C THR A 434 -30.10 4.61 -1.75
N PRO A 435 -31.36 4.13 -1.82
CA PRO A 435 -32.54 5.02 -1.82
C PRO A 435 -32.63 5.97 -0.62
N LYS A 436 -31.94 5.67 0.49
CA LYS A 436 -31.94 6.50 1.71
C LYS A 436 -30.87 7.59 1.68
N GLY A 437 -29.91 7.51 0.75
CA GLY A 437 -28.78 8.41 0.69
C GLY A 437 -29.07 9.76 0.02
N LYS A 438 -28.14 10.71 0.21
CA LYS A 438 -28.24 12.07 -0.34
C LYS A 438 -28.08 12.14 -1.87
N LYS A 439 -27.53 11.09 -2.50
CA LYS A 439 -27.23 11.03 -3.94
C LYS A 439 -26.30 12.13 -4.43
N LEU A 440 -25.33 12.52 -3.60
CA LEU A 440 -24.31 13.49 -3.99
C LEU A 440 -23.48 12.91 -5.13
N PRO A 441 -23.44 13.54 -6.32
CA PRO A 441 -22.74 13.00 -7.48
C PRO A 441 -21.22 13.10 -7.38
N PHE A 442 -20.71 14.13 -6.68
CA PHE A 442 -19.32 14.34 -6.30
C PHE A 442 -19.24 14.77 -4.85
N TYR A 443 -18.27 14.26 -4.10
CA TYR A 443 -18.06 14.64 -2.71
C TYR A 443 -16.62 14.30 -2.25
N TYR A 444 -16.19 15.03 -1.20
CA TYR A 444 -15.00 14.68 -0.43
C TYR A 444 -15.38 13.80 0.76
N SER A 445 -14.50 12.87 1.13
CA SER A 445 -14.67 12.03 2.32
C SER A 445 -13.49 12.20 3.27
N GLY A 446 -13.80 12.09 4.58
CA GLY A 446 -12.81 12.22 5.64
C GLY A 446 -12.43 13.67 5.99
N ILE A 447 -13.14 14.65 5.46
CA ILE A 447 -12.98 16.08 5.80
C ILE A 447 -14.31 16.71 6.19
N GLU A 448 -14.23 17.83 6.89
CA GLU A 448 -15.35 18.69 7.27
C GLU A 448 -15.02 20.12 6.91
N PHE A 449 -15.87 20.79 6.15
CA PHE A 449 -15.76 22.23 5.91
C PHE A 449 -16.36 23.05 7.03
N VAL A 450 -17.37 22.47 7.68
CA VAL A 450 -18.14 23.08 8.78
C VAL A 450 -18.31 22.03 9.87
N ARG A 451 -18.03 22.40 11.11
CA ARG A 451 -18.19 21.51 12.26
C ARG A 451 -19.58 21.67 12.85
N ASP A 452 -20.22 20.57 13.19
CA ASP A 452 -21.51 20.58 13.89
C ASP A 452 -21.39 21.27 15.26
N VAL A 453 -20.23 21.12 15.93
CA VAL A 453 -19.92 21.76 17.21
C VAL A 453 -18.63 22.56 17.07
N PRO A 454 -18.71 23.88 16.88
CA PRO A 454 -17.54 24.76 16.84
C PRO A 454 -16.76 24.75 18.16
N PHE A 455 -15.44 24.92 18.12
CA PHE A 455 -14.59 24.93 19.33
C PHE A 455 -14.84 26.14 20.22
N ASN A 456 -15.25 27.26 19.62
CA ASN A 456 -15.49 28.51 20.33
C ASN A 456 -16.46 29.42 19.51
N PRO A 457 -17.01 30.48 20.14
CA PRO A 457 -17.95 31.39 19.47
C PRO A 457 -17.39 32.11 18.24
N ALA A 458 -16.08 32.43 18.21
CA ALA A 458 -15.48 33.06 17.04
C ALA A 458 -15.43 32.13 15.83
N GLU A 459 -15.13 30.85 16.04
CA GLU A 459 -15.22 29.83 15.00
C GLU A 459 -16.65 29.69 14.47
N ALA A 460 -17.67 29.72 15.34
CA ALA A 460 -19.07 29.65 14.94
C ALA A 460 -19.48 30.80 14.02
N LEU A 461 -19.06 32.04 14.36
CA LEU A 461 -19.30 33.22 13.51
C LEU A 461 -18.61 33.09 12.16
N TYR A 462 -17.33 32.70 12.15
CA TYR A 462 -16.56 32.50 10.94
C TYR A 462 -17.18 31.42 10.03
N GLN A 463 -17.61 30.30 10.60
CA GLN A 463 -18.31 29.25 9.85
C GLN A 463 -19.62 29.78 9.24
N GLN A 464 -20.38 30.62 9.96
CA GLN A 464 -21.59 31.21 9.43
C GLN A 464 -21.31 32.13 8.24
N GLU A 465 -20.29 33.00 8.36
CA GLU A 465 -19.86 33.88 7.26
C GLU A 465 -19.44 33.09 6.00
N ILE A 466 -18.69 31.98 6.19
CA ILE A 466 -18.30 31.12 5.08
C ILE A 466 -19.54 30.47 4.43
N LEU A 467 -20.48 29.98 5.23
CA LEU A 467 -21.70 29.34 4.71
C LEU A 467 -22.62 30.32 4.01
N ASP A 468 -22.69 31.57 4.47
CA ASP A 468 -23.48 32.60 3.82
C ASP A 468 -22.88 32.96 2.45
N ALA A 469 -21.54 33.00 2.34
CA ALA A 469 -20.84 33.25 1.09
C ALA A 469 -20.83 32.01 0.14
N TYR A 470 -20.72 30.81 0.70
CA TYR A 470 -20.58 29.56 -0.04
C TYR A 470 -21.53 28.47 0.49
N PRO A 471 -22.86 28.58 0.27
CA PRO A 471 -23.85 27.65 0.83
C PRO A 471 -23.65 26.16 0.43
N ARG A 472 -23.04 25.94 -0.75
CA ARG A 472 -22.77 24.59 -1.28
C ARG A 472 -21.73 23.80 -0.48
N LEU A 473 -20.97 24.43 0.41
CA LEU A 473 -19.96 23.73 1.23
C LEU A 473 -20.56 22.60 2.08
N LYS A 474 -21.82 22.71 2.50
CA LYS A 474 -22.55 21.66 3.24
C LYS A 474 -22.68 20.35 2.47
N ASP A 475 -22.72 20.43 1.14
CA ASP A 475 -22.93 19.29 0.26
C ASP A 475 -21.64 18.79 -0.42
N LEU A 476 -20.50 19.42 -0.14
CA LEU A 476 -19.22 19.00 -0.69
C LEU A 476 -18.53 17.90 0.13
N ALA A 477 -18.84 17.76 1.40
CA ALA A 477 -18.31 16.71 2.27
C ALA A 477 -19.41 15.70 2.62
N LEU A 478 -19.08 14.42 2.46
CA LEU A 478 -19.97 13.35 2.91
C LEU A 478 -19.61 12.99 4.36
N PRO A 479 -20.52 13.23 5.34
CA PRO A 479 -20.29 12.83 6.73
C PRO A 479 -20.08 11.33 6.86
N SER A 480 -19.23 10.91 7.80
CA SER A 480 -19.04 9.50 8.16
C SER A 480 -20.32 8.92 8.78
N SER A 481 -20.61 7.68 8.49
CA SER A 481 -21.52 6.87 9.30
C SER A 481 -20.83 6.47 10.62
N ASP A 482 -21.56 5.78 11.50
CA ASP A 482 -21.01 5.27 12.75
C ASP A 482 -19.80 4.37 12.51
N ASP A 483 -18.80 4.50 13.36
CA ASP A 483 -17.62 3.65 13.31
C ASP A 483 -17.95 2.24 13.79
N VAL A 484 -17.58 1.25 12.99
CA VAL A 484 -17.71 -0.17 13.31
C VAL A 484 -16.34 -0.83 13.40
N ASP A 485 -16.20 -1.77 14.33
CA ASP A 485 -14.99 -2.59 14.43
C ASP A 485 -15.07 -3.76 13.43
N LEU A 486 -14.28 -3.69 12.37
CA LEU A 486 -14.21 -4.72 11.33
C LEU A 486 -12.96 -5.59 11.44
N MET A 487 -12.24 -5.51 12.55
CA MET A 487 -11.13 -6.41 12.84
C MET A 487 -11.67 -7.86 13.04
N PRO A 488 -10.89 -8.88 12.68
CA PRO A 488 -11.22 -10.27 13.04
C PRO A 488 -11.51 -10.41 14.53
N LYS A 489 -12.47 -11.26 14.91
CA LYS A 489 -12.98 -11.36 16.28
C LYS A 489 -11.92 -11.75 17.32
N ASP A 490 -10.92 -12.54 16.92
CA ASP A 490 -9.81 -12.99 17.76
C ASP A 490 -8.60 -12.06 17.73
N SER A 491 -8.71 -10.91 17.04
CA SER A 491 -7.61 -9.97 16.89
C SER A 491 -7.12 -9.42 18.23
N LEU A 492 -5.81 -9.18 18.29
CA LEU A 492 -5.18 -8.35 19.29
C LEU A 492 -4.77 -7.03 18.63
N THR A 493 -5.24 -5.92 19.15
CA THR A 493 -5.00 -4.57 18.61
C THR A 493 -4.21 -3.72 19.60
N VAL A 494 -3.13 -3.08 19.11
CA VAL A 494 -2.16 -2.37 19.95
C VAL A 494 -1.87 -0.99 19.38
N ALA A 495 -1.74 0.01 20.23
CA ALA A 495 -1.18 1.31 19.85
C ALA A 495 0.05 1.65 20.71
N ILE A 496 1.07 2.25 20.08
CA ILE A 496 2.22 2.82 20.77
C ILE A 496 2.18 4.34 20.54
N LEU A 497 2.07 5.09 21.64
CA LEU A 497 2.02 6.55 21.63
C LEU A 497 3.37 7.08 22.10
N SER A 498 4.17 7.65 21.21
CA SER A 498 5.56 8.03 21.46
C SER A 498 5.91 9.38 20.86
N ARG A 499 7.16 9.78 20.93
CA ARG A 499 7.72 10.94 20.25
C ARG A 499 8.70 10.53 19.17
N GLY A 500 8.78 11.31 18.11
CA GLY A 500 9.77 11.15 17.04
C GLY A 500 11.19 11.13 17.61
N GLY A 501 11.95 10.08 17.26
CA GLY A 501 13.31 9.85 17.74
C GLY A 501 13.43 9.02 19.02
N TRP A 502 12.33 8.70 19.74
CA TRP A 502 12.35 7.90 20.97
C TRP A 502 12.22 6.38 20.75
N GLY A 503 12.33 5.94 19.50
CA GLY A 503 12.36 4.50 19.17
C GLY A 503 10.99 3.81 19.11
N GLY A 504 9.87 4.51 19.30
CA GLY A 504 8.53 3.91 19.32
C GLY A 504 8.18 3.09 18.08
N VAL A 505 8.50 3.60 16.88
CA VAL A 505 8.33 2.86 15.61
C VAL A 505 9.21 1.60 15.57
N GLY A 506 10.48 1.73 15.99
CA GLY A 506 11.41 0.59 16.05
C GLY A 506 10.98 -0.49 17.03
N THR A 507 10.40 -0.08 18.16
CA THR A 507 9.81 -1.00 19.15
C THR A 507 8.59 -1.71 18.59
N GLY A 508 7.69 -0.98 17.94
CA GLY A 508 6.50 -1.55 17.30
C GLY A 508 6.86 -2.57 16.22
N LYS A 509 7.79 -2.24 15.33
CA LYS A 509 8.29 -3.20 14.33
C LYS A 509 8.94 -4.43 14.98
N SER A 510 9.68 -4.26 16.08
CA SER A 510 10.29 -5.39 16.81
C SER A 510 9.24 -6.29 17.47
N ILE A 511 8.19 -5.71 18.05
CA ILE A 511 7.06 -6.47 18.61
C ILE A 511 6.34 -7.25 17.50
N ALA A 512 6.04 -6.60 16.38
CA ALA A 512 5.39 -7.25 15.24
C ALA A 512 6.21 -8.45 14.72
N MET A 513 7.53 -8.25 14.51
CA MET A 513 8.42 -9.33 14.07
C MET A 513 8.50 -10.47 15.08
N SER A 514 8.67 -10.18 16.38
CA SER A 514 8.70 -11.23 17.40
C SER A 514 7.38 -11.98 17.49
N SER A 515 6.24 -11.31 17.34
CA SER A 515 4.92 -11.95 17.31
C SER A 515 4.74 -12.84 16.08
N PHE A 516 5.28 -12.44 14.95
CA PHE A 516 5.27 -13.20 13.71
C PHE A 516 6.09 -14.51 13.81
N GLU A 517 7.23 -14.47 14.50
CA GLU A 517 8.07 -15.65 14.76
C GLU A 517 7.44 -16.60 15.77
N LEU A 518 6.65 -16.07 16.73
CA LEU A 518 6.00 -16.86 17.77
C LEU A 518 4.77 -17.64 17.29
N ASP A 519 4.11 -17.18 16.21
CA ASP A 519 2.92 -17.83 15.68
C ASP A 519 2.99 -17.87 14.15
N GLU A 520 3.27 -19.05 13.60
CA GLU A 520 3.40 -19.27 12.14
C GLU A 520 2.07 -19.17 11.36
N HIS A 521 0.94 -19.12 12.07
CA HIS A 521 -0.39 -19.03 11.46
C HIS A 521 -1.04 -17.66 11.60
N CYS A 522 -0.43 -16.73 12.36
CA CYS A 522 -1.02 -15.42 12.55
C CYS A 522 -0.85 -14.52 11.32
N HIS A 523 -1.84 -13.67 11.11
CA HIS A 523 -1.77 -12.53 10.19
C HIS A 523 -1.44 -11.26 10.97
N ILE A 524 -0.54 -10.44 10.43
CA ILE A 524 -0.06 -9.23 11.09
C ILE A 524 -0.22 -8.03 10.17
N THR A 525 -0.62 -6.90 10.77
CA THR A 525 -0.48 -5.58 10.17
C THR A 525 0.18 -4.64 11.18
N ALA A 526 1.15 -3.84 10.73
CA ALA A 526 1.87 -2.92 11.58
C ALA A 526 2.12 -1.60 10.84
N ASN A 527 1.48 -0.53 11.31
CA ASN A 527 1.38 0.75 10.64
C ASN A 527 2.03 1.88 11.44
N PRO A 528 3.17 2.42 11.00
CA PRO A 528 3.78 3.60 11.61
C PRO A 528 3.09 4.88 11.10
N LEU A 529 2.62 5.72 12.02
CA LEU A 529 2.06 7.04 11.72
C LEU A 529 2.94 8.13 12.33
N TYR A 530 3.61 8.89 11.49
CA TYR A 530 4.44 10.02 11.89
C TYR A 530 4.32 11.16 10.88
N GLY A 531 4.42 12.39 11.37
CA GLY A 531 4.45 13.59 10.50
C GLY A 531 5.76 13.69 9.71
N SER A 532 5.84 14.67 8.83
CA SER A 532 7.08 15.03 8.12
C SER A 532 8.20 15.48 9.07
N GLU A 533 7.87 15.94 10.27
CA GLU A 533 8.80 16.32 11.34
C GLU A 533 9.30 15.07 12.08
N LYS A 534 10.60 14.78 11.95
CA LYS A 534 11.19 13.53 12.45
C LYS A 534 11.58 13.53 13.93
N LYS A 535 11.64 14.69 14.61
CA LYS A 535 12.10 14.76 16.02
C LYS A 535 11.06 15.47 16.89
N ASN A 536 10.81 14.90 18.07
CA ASN A 536 9.94 15.39 19.15
C ASN A 536 8.46 15.59 18.83
N ALA A 537 8.00 15.40 17.59
CA ALA A 537 6.58 15.40 17.26
C ALA A 537 5.90 14.11 17.77
N PRO A 538 4.61 14.16 18.13
CA PRO A 538 3.85 12.95 18.47
C PRO A 538 3.92 11.92 17.35
N THR A 539 4.25 10.68 17.71
CA THR A 539 4.35 9.55 16.79
C THR A 539 3.45 8.43 17.29
N ARG A 540 2.71 7.82 16.39
CA ARG A 540 1.86 6.67 16.69
C ARG A 540 2.35 5.47 15.90
N PHE A 541 2.17 4.30 16.48
CA PHE A 541 2.38 3.04 15.79
C PHE A 541 1.22 2.12 16.12
N TYR A 542 0.54 1.61 15.12
CA TYR A 542 -0.53 0.63 15.30
C TYR A 542 -0.02 -0.75 14.89
N PHE A 543 -0.41 -1.74 15.65
CA PHE A 543 -0.10 -3.14 15.40
C PHE A 543 -1.35 -3.97 15.65
N ALA A 544 -1.60 -4.93 14.78
CA ALA A 544 -2.64 -5.92 15.00
C ALA A 544 -2.17 -7.30 14.55
N MET A 545 -2.63 -8.33 15.28
CA MET A 545 -2.47 -9.73 14.90
C MET A 545 -3.80 -10.48 15.05
N ALA A 546 -4.04 -11.45 14.16
CA ALA A 546 -5.27 -12.24 14.13
C ALA A 546 -5.02 -13.60 13.50
N GLY A 547 -5.91 -14.57 13.73
CA GLY A 547 -5.90 -15.87 13.05
C GLY A 547 -6.46 -15.84 11.63
N GLU A 548 -7.05 -14.71 11.20
CA GLU A 548 -7.57 -14.49 9.85
C GLU A 548 -6.91 -13.26 9.20
N PRO A 549 -6.88 -13.17 7.86
CA PRO A 549 -6.30 -12.04 7.15
C PRO A 549 -6.90 -10.70 7.57
N ILE A 550 -6.05 -9.73 7.90
CA ILE A 550 -6.44 -8.39 8.33
C ILE A 550 -6.59 -7.51 7.10
N LYS A 551 -7.80 -7.01 6.84
CA LYS A 551 -8.11 -6.11 5.73
C LYS A 551 -8.09 -4.62 6.12
N MET A 552 -8.03 -4.32 7.42
CA MET A 552 -8.05 -2.95 7.93
C MET A 552 -6.64 -2.35 7.97
N MET A 553 -6.49 -1.15 7.40
CA MET A 553 -5.24 -0.38 7.37
C MET A 553 -5.38 1.02 7.95
N CYS A 554 -6.59 1.42 8.34
CA CYS A 554 -6.88 2.68 9.03
C CYS A 554 -6.29 2.74 10.45
N GLU A 555 -6.36 3.90 11.07
CA GLU A 555 -6.03 4.06 12.49
C GLU A 555 -6.97 3.18 13.34
N LEU A 556 -6.38 2.35 14.20
CA LEU A 556 -7.15 1.47 15.06
C LEU A 556 -7.83 2.27 16.18
N LYS A 557 -9.14 2.21 16.25
CA LYS A 557 -9.96 2.91 17.27
C LYS A 557 -10.43 2.01 18.41
N HIS A 558 -10.30 0.70 18.27
CA HIS A 558 -10.69 -0.31 19.24
C HIS A 558 -9.44 -1.11 19.66
N LEU A 559 -8.87 -0.78 20.82
CA LEU A 559 -7.53 -1.21 21.21
C LEU A 559 -7.57 -2.14 22.44
N ASP A 560 -6.86 -3.25 22.38
CA ASP A 560 -6.65 -4.14 23.53
C ASP A 560 -5.51 -3.64 24.40
N VAL A 561 -4.46 -3.05 23.80
CA VAL A 561 -3.28 -2.55 24.52
C VAL A 561 -2.91 -1.16 24.00
N ILE A 562 -2.64 -0.23 24.90
CA ILE A 562 -1.93 1.03 24.58
C ILE A 562 -0.64 1.08 25.38
N MET A 563 0.46 1.38 24.70
CA MET A 563 1.76 1.61 25.33
C MET A 563 2.21 3.05 25.10
N SER A 564 2.71 3.70 26.14
CA SER A 564 3.30 5.03 26.04
C SER A 564 4.70 5.09 26.62
N PRO A 565 5.75 5.03 25.78
CA PRO A 565 7.10 5.38 26.19
C PRO A 565 7.28 6.86 26.56
N ASP A 566 6.25 7.70 26.39
CA ASP A 566 6.22 9.13 26.76
C ASP A 566 5.49 9.30 28.10
N ASP A 567 6.19 9.75 29.13
CA ASP A 567 5.66 10.09 30.47
C ASP A 567 4.68 11.27 30.45
N ASN A 568 4.75 12.11 29.42
CA ASN A 568 3.92 13.31 29.24
C ASN A 568 2.77 13.11 28.24
N VAL A 569 2.45 11.87 27.86
CA VAL A 569 1.47 11.58 26.79
C VAL A 569 0.10 12.26 26.99
N PHE A 570 -0.37 12.37 28.24
CA PHE A 570 -1.65 13.03 28.56
C PHE A 570 -1.65 14.55 28.31
N LYS A 571 -0.49 15.18 28.13
CA LYS A 571 -0.38 16.59 27.73
C LYS A 571 -0.58 16.78 26.21
N HIS A 572 -0.48 15.69 25.44
CA HIS A 572 -0.52 15.73 24.00
C HIS A 572 -1.80 15.10 23.42
N CYS A 573 -2.34 14.11 24.10
CA CYS A 573 -3.55 13.41 23.64
C CYS A 573 -4.30 12.71 24.79
N ASN A 574 -5.51 12.25 24.49
CA ASN A 574 -6.23 11.31 25.37
C ASN A 574 -5.65 9.90 25.16
N ALA A 575 -4.65 9.55 25.97
CA ALA A 575 -3.87 8.32 25.82
C ALA A 575 -4.65 7.02 26.14
N VAL A 576 -5.84 7.10 26.71
CA VAL A 576 -6.68 5.91 26.99
C VAL A 576 -7.88 5.79 26.02
N ARG A 577 -8.01 6.73 25.08
CA ARG A 577 -9.10 6.71 24.12
C ARG A 577 -9.04 5.45 23.24
N GLY A 578 -10.14 4.74 23.16
CA GLY A 578 -10.28 3.55 22.34
C GLY A 578 -9.86 2.23 22.99
N LEU A 579 -9.32 2.25 24.24
CA LEU A 579 -9.09 1.02 24.96
C LEU A 579 -10.42 0.27 25.21
N LYS A 580 -10.45 -0.99 24.84
CA LYS A 580 -11.57 -1.90 25.09
C LYS A 580 -11.70 -2.20 26.59
N LYS A 581 -12.87 -2.64 27.01
CA LYS A 581 -13.09 -3.12 28.38
C LYS A 581 -12.10 -4.26 28.72
N ASN A 582 -11.48 -4.19 29.92
CA ASN A 582 -10.40 -5.07 30.37
C ASN A 582 -9.09 -4.93 29.56
N GLY A 583 -8.91 -3.86 28.80
CA GLY A 583 -7.68 -3.56 28.07
C GLY A 583 -6.50 -3.26 29.00
N VAL A 584 -5.33 -3.07 28.39
CA VAL A 584 -4.06 -2.82 29.09
C VAL A 584 -3.49 -1.46 28.69
N PHE A 585 -3.08 -0.67 29.69
CA PHE A 585 -2.34 0.58 29.50
C PHE A 585 -0.96 0.50 30.16
N ILE A 586 0.11 0.71 29.38
CA ILE A 586 1.50 0.65 29.87
C ILE A 586 2.13 2.02 29.66
N ILE A 587 2.66 2.65 30.72
CA ILE A 587 3.23 3.99 30.65
C ILE A 587 4.65 4.06 31.23
N GLN A 588 5.48 4.92 30.62
CA GLN A 588 6.77 5.33 31.16
C GLN A 588 6.56 6.13 32.45
N SER A 589 7.26 5.78 33.52
CA SER A 589 7.33 6.60 34.72
C SER A 589 8.59 6.28 35.53
N ASP A 590 9.22 7.30 36.09
CA ASP A 590 10.33 7.23 37.03
C ASP A 590 9.89 7.31 38.48
N LEU A 591 8.59 7.44 38.75
CA LEU A 591 7.98 7.48 40.08
C LEU A 591 8.12 6.14 40.77
N LYS A 592 8.18 6.19 42.11
CA LYS A 592 8.59 5.01 42.91
C LYS A 592 7.41 4.11 43.33
N THR A 593 6.22 4.66 43.40
CA THR A 593 5.05 3.94 43.86
C THR A 593 3.90 3.98 42.88
N PRO A 594 3.08 2.91 42.78
CA PRO A 594 1.88 2.87 41.98
C PRO A 594 0.92 4.04 42.22
N LYS A 595 0.82 4.48 43.49
CA LYS A 595 -0.04 5.62 43.85
C LYS A 595 0.45 6.92 43.26
N GLU A 596 1.75 7.22 43.32
CA GLU A 596 2.31 8.43 42.73
C GLU A 596 2.02 8.45 41.20
N VAL A 597 2.19 7.33 40.50
CA VAL A 597 1.88 7.22 39.08
C VAL A 597 0.40 7.48 38.83
N TRP A 598 -0.50 6.88 39.59
CA TRP A 598 -1.93 7.09 39.49
C TRP A 598 -2.33 8.55 39.67
N ASP A 599 -1.70 9.22 40.65
CA ASP A 599 -2.02 10.61 40.96
C ASP A 599 -1.68 11.58 39.80
N THR A 600 -0.76 11.22 38.90
CA THR A 600 -0.43 12.04 37.71
C THR A 600 -1.49 11.99 36.63
N PHE A 601 -2.40 11.03 36.63
CA PHE A 601 -3.40 10.87 35.57
C PHE A 601 -4.50 11.91 35.67
N PRO A 602 -4.95 12.48 34.54
CA PRO A 602 -6.07 13.41 34.55
C PRO A 602 -7.39 12.70 34.91
N GLU A 603 -8.31 13.43 35.50
CA GLU A 603 -9.57 12.86 36.03
C GLU A 603 -10.42 12.13 34.98
N TYR A 604 -10.44 12.62 33.73
CA TYR A 604 -11.15 11.95 32.66
C TYR A 604 -10.56 10.56 32.36
N ALA A 605 -9.23 10.43 32.45
CA ALA A 605 -8.55 9.15 32.21
C ALA A 605 -8.80 8.19 33.39
N LYS A 606 -8.70 8.68 34.63
CA LYS A 606 -9.03 7.89 35.83
C LYS A 606 -10.46 7.34 35.78
N LYS A 607 -11.42 8.18 35.37
CA LYS A 607 -12.82 7.78 35.19
C LYS A 607 -12.94 6.69 34.15
N TYR A 608 -12.38 6.89 32.95
CA TYR A 608 -12.42 5.92 31.86
C TYR A 608 -11.80 4.57 32.24
N ILE A 609 -10.64 4.60 32.89
CA ILE A 609 -9.92 3.41 33.37
C ILE A 609 -10.78 2.59 34.34
N LYS A 610 -11.43 3.26 35.31
CA LYS A 610 -12.30 2.59 36.28
C LYS A 610 -13.56 2.01 35.63
N GLU A 611 -14.25 2.77 34.78
CA GLU A 611 -15.48 2.35 34.11
C GLU A 611 -15.25 1.16 33.18
N ASN A 612 -14.07 1.06 32.55
CA ASN A 612 -13.74 0.01 31.59
C ASN A 612 -12.84 -1.09 32.18
N ASN A 613 -12.56 -1.07 33.50
CA ASN A 613 -11.70 -2.05 34.18
C ASN A 613 -10.35 -2.24 33.48
N ILE A 614 -9.67 -1.14 33.12
CA ILE A 614 -8.39 -1.15 32.40
C ILE A 614 -7.26 -1.54 33.37
N ARG A 615 -6.43 -2.50 33.00
CA ARG A 615 -5.22 -2.83 33.77
C ARG A 615 -4.13 -1.82 33.42
N VAL A 616 -3.58 -1.17 34.41
CA VAL A 616 -2.56 -0.14 34.24
C VAL A 616 -1.22 -0.64 34.75
N TYR A 617 -0.18 -0.44 33.96
CA TYR A 617 1.20 -0.80 34.30
C TYR A 617 2.14 0.37 34.01
N TYR A 618 3.27 0.41 34.73
CA TYR A 618 4.34 1.35 34.47
C TYR A 618 5.71 0.71 34.61
N LEU A 619 6.69 1.32 33.94
CA LEU A 619 8.10 0.98 34.14
C LEU A 619 8.99 2.20 33.85
N ASP A 620 10.19 2.22 34.49
CA ASP A 620 11.22 3.22 34.18
C ASP A 620 12.17 2.69 33.09
N GLY A 621 11.70 2.73 31.84
CA GLY A 621 12.47 2.29 30.68
C GLY A 621 13.74 3.11 30.44
N PHE A 622 13.76 4.41 30.83
CA PHE A 622 14.96 5.23 30.75
C PHE A 622 16.05 4.80 31.72
N LYS A 623 15.68 4.43 32.95
CA LYS A 623 16.62 3.88 33.93
C LYS A 623 17.20 2.57 33.42
N ILE A 624 16.34 1.63 32.98
CA ILE A 624 16.77 0.34 32.44
C ILE A 624 17.74 0.54 31.28
N ALA A 625 17.40 1.42 30.33
CA ALA A 625 18.25 1.69 29.17
C ALA A 625 19.61 2.29 29.57
N ARG A 626 19.65 3.23 30.53
CA ARG A 626 20.90 3.85 31.01
C ARG A 626 21.82 2.86 31.71
N GLU A 627 21.27 1.93 32.46
CA GLU A 627 22.03 0.95 33.22
C GLU A 627 22.61 -0.18 32.37
N GLU A 628 21.96 -0.50 31.24
CA GLU A 628 22.34 -1.63 30.37
C GLU A 628 23.07 -1.22 29.10
N THR A 629 23.02 0.07 28.69
CA THR A 629 23.69 0.49 27.46
C THR A 629 25.13 0.91 27.68
N SER A 630 26.01 0.45 26.81
CA SER A 630 27.39 0.93 26.73
C SER A 630 27.53 2.29 26.02
N ASN A 631 26.47 2.79 25.35
CA ASN A 631 26.46 4.04 24.60
C ASN A 631 25.30 4.94 25.02
N ALA A 632 25.60 6.05 25.70
CA ALA A 632 24.63 7.02 26.21
C ALA A 632 23.71 7.63 25.12
N GLU A 633 24.17 7.75 23.87
CA GLU A 633 23.38 8.27 22.76
C GLU A 633 22.22 7.33 22.36
N LEU A 634 22.31 6.06 22.68
CA LEU A 634 21.30 5.06 22.39
C LEU A 634 20.19 4.96 23.44
N THR A 635 20.33 5.61 24.60
CA THR A 635 19.39 5.51 25.73
C THR A 635 17.93 5.73 25.32
N TYR A 636 17.65 6.78 24.55
CA TYR A 636 16.29 7.08 24.08
C TYR A 636 15.71 6.00 23.14
N ARG A 637 16.56 5.35 22.35
CA ARG A 637 16.13 4.26 21.46
C ARG A 637 15.96 2.95 22.20
N MET A 638 16.83 2.69 23.19
CA MET A 638 16.81 1.46 23.98
C MET A 638 15.68 1.46 25.04
N GLN A 639 15.22 2.62 25.48
CA GLN A 639 14.01 2.73 26.30
C GLN A 639 12.83 1.98 25.67
N GLY A 640 12.60 2.20 24.37
CA GLY A 640 11.54 1.48 23.66
C GLY A 640 11.69 -0.05 23.69
N ILE A 641 12.93 -0.56 23.72
CA ILE A 641 13.20 -2.00 23.84
C ILE A 641 12.73 -2.56 25.21
N ALA A 642 12.81 -1.79 26.29
CA ALA A 642 12.23 -2.20 27.58
C ALA A 642 10.71 -2.38 27.48
N PHE A 643 10.03 -1.53 26.70
CA PHE A 643 8.59 -1.65 26.45
C PHE A 643 8.21 -2.90 25.63
N GLN A 644 9.09 -3.43 24.79
CA GLN A 644 8.88 -4.74 24.16
C GLN A 644 8.76 -5.85 25.22
N GLY A 645 9.64 -5.84 26.23
CA GLY A 645 9.59 -6.79 27.34
C GLY A 645 8.29 -6.65 28.14
N SER A 646 7.91 -5.43 28.52
CA SER A 646 6.68 -5.18 29.27
C SER A 646 5.41 -5.55 28.51
N PHE A 647 5.39 -5.37 27.19
CA PHE A 647 4.29 -5.80 26.34
C PHE A 647 4.05 -7.32 26.46
N PHE A 648 5.07 -8.12 26.25
CA PHE A 648 4.92 -9.58 26.33
C PHE A 648 4.63 -10.08 27.76
N ALA A 649 5.00 -9.32 28.79
CA ALA A 649 4.70 -9.65 30.19
C ALA A 649 3.25 -9.38 30.58
N THR A 650 2.59 -8.39 29.97
CA THR A 650 1.30 -7.86 30.44
C THR A 650 0.16 -8.00 29.42
N SER A 651 0.48 -8.18 28.14
CA SER A 651 -0.50 -8.39 27.08
C SER A 651 -1.03 -9.84 27.05
N PRO A 652 -2.21 -10.07 26.46
CA PRO A 652 -2.77 -11.42 26.39
C PRO A 652 -2.09 -12.34 25.36
N VAL A 653 -0.99 -11.92 24.70
CA VAL A 653 -0.29 -12.72 23.67
C VAL A 653 0.18 -14.06 24.21
N ALA A 654 0.80 -14.05 25.40
CA ALA A 654 1.32 -15.26 26.02
C ALA A 654 0.22 -16.27 26.35
N GLU A 655 -0.89 -15.78 26.92
CA GLU A 655 -2.06 -16.62 27.26
C GLU A 655 -2.77 -17.17 26.02
N LYS A 656 -3.08 -16.32 25.05
CA LYS A 656 -3.80 -16.70 23.82
C LYS A 656 -3.07 -17.78 23.04
N ASN A 657 -1.73 -17.75 23.05
CA ASN A 657 -0.89 -18.64 22.25
C ASN A 657 -0.22 -19.75 23.10
N ASN A 658 -0.59 -19.90 24.37
CA ASN A 658 0.00 -20.87 25.31
C ASN A 658 1.55 -20.84 25.33
N LEU A 659 2.14 -19.63 25.29
CA LEU A 659 3.58 -19.43 25.19
C LEU A 659 4.21 -19.34 26.60
N THR A 660 5.33 -20.02 26.77
CA THR A 660 6.16 -19.86 27.98
C THR A 660 7.05 -18.62 27.87
N LYS A 661 7.48 -18.10 29.01
CA LYS A 661 8.44 -16.98 29.07
C LYS A 661 9.71 -17.28 28.28
N GLU A 662 10.22 -18.50 28.37
CA GLU A 662 11.42 -18.97 27.68
C GLU A 662 11.26 -18.92 26.15
N GLN A 663 10.12 -19.36 25.64
CA GLN A 663 9.81 -19.30 24.20
C GLN A 663 9.76 -17.85 23.69
N ILE A 664 9.09 -16.98 24.42
CA ILE A 664 9.01 -15.55 24.10
C ILE A 664 10.40 -14.91 24.07
N LEU A 665 11.18 -15.11 25.13
CA LEU A 665 12.53 -14.53 25.24
C LEU A 665 13.48 -15.08 24.16
N LYS A 666 13.32 -16.35 23.77
CA LYS A 666 14.09 -16.96 22.67
C LYS A 666 13.76 -16.29 21.33
N ALA A 667 12.50 -16.16 20.98
CA ALA A 667 12.08 -15.49 19.73
C ALA A 667 12.55 -14.03 19.68
N ILE A 668 12.47 -13.30 20.79
CA ILE A 668 12.99 -11.93 20.88
C ILE A 668 14.51 -11.89 20.67
N TYR A 669 15.25 -12.84 21.24
CA TYR A 669 16.71 -12.90 21.06
C TYR A 669 17.08 -13.15 19.59
N GLU A 670 16.42 -14.11 18.95
CA GLU A 670 16.61 -14.44 17.54
C GLU A 670 16.30 -13.22 16.64
N GLN A 671 15.22 -12.49 16.91
CA GLN A 671 14.88 -11.26 16.21
C GLN A 671 15.92 -10.15 16.42
N LEU A 672 16.44 -9.98 17.63
CA LEU A 672 17.49 -9.00 17.93
C LEU A 672 18.81 -9.37 17.24
N ASP A 673 19.15 -10.65 17.22
CA ASP A 673 20.36 -11.14 16.51
C ASP A 673 20.25 -10.93 15.00
N HIS A 674 19.11 -11.24 14.41
CA HIS A 674 18.84 -10.96 13.00
C HIS A 674 19.00 -9.46 12.68
N LYS A 675 18.51 -8.58 13.54
CA LYS A 675 18.52 -7.13 13.34
C LYS A 675 19.86 -6.48 13.62
N PHE A 676 20.55 -6.90 14.66
CA PHE A 676 21.75 -6.25 15.17
C PHE A 676 23.00 -7.11 15.13
N GLY A 677 22.91 -8.40 14.84
CA GLY A 677 24.05 -9.33 14.86
C GLY A 677 25.24 -8.87 14.02
N LYS A 678 24.98 -8.26 12.85
CA LYS A 678 26.03 -7.65 12.00
C LYS A 678 26.77 -6.47 12.66
N LYS A 679 26.17 -5.85 13.69
CA LYS A 679 26.77 -4.73 14.45
C LYS A 679 27.59 -5.21 15.66
N GLY A 680 27.58 -6.49 15.94
CA GLY A 680 28.33 -7.14 17.02
C GLY A 680 27.44 -7.71 18.12
N LYS A 681 27.88 -8.83 18.69
CA LYS A 681 27.16 -9.59 19.73
C LYS A 681 26.86 -8.77 20.97
N THR A 682 27.75 -7.88 21.38
CA THR A 682 27.56 -6.99 22.54
C THR A 682 26.28 -6.17 22.41
N ILE A 683 25.97 -5.65 21.20
CA ILE A 683 24.77 -4.85 20.95
C ILE A 683 23.52 -5.73 21.08
N VAL A 684 23.56 -6.96 20.59
CA VAL A 684 22.45 -7.92 20.74
C VAL A 684 22.20 -8.21 22.21
N ASP A 685 23.27 -8.53 22.97
CA ASP A 685 23.19 -8.88 24.38
C ASP A 685 22.73 -7.70 25.25
N ASP A 686 23.18 -6.46 24.96
CA ASP A 686 22.72 -5.25 25.65
C ASP A 686 21.21 -5.06 25.47
N ASN A 687 20.73 -5.11 24.22
CA ASN A 687 19.30 -4.99 23.93
C ASN A 687 18.50 -6.12 24.59
N PHE A 688 19.01 -7.34 24.61
CA PHE A 688 18.32 -8.46 25.22
C PHE A 688 18.21 -8.34 26.76
N ARG A 689 19.25 -7.80 27.43
CA ARG A 689 19.17 -7.50 28.88
C ARG A 689 18.09 -6.45 29.16
N VAL A 690 18.00 -5.41 28.33
CA VAL A 690 16.94 -4.39 28.43
C VAL A 690 15.54 -5.02 28.29
N VAL A 691 15.33 -5.92 27.32
CA VAL A 691 14.05 -6.66 27.19
C VAL A 691 13.73 -7.47 28.44
N LYS A 692 14.70 -8.25 28.93
CA LYS A 692 14.50 -9.08 30.14
C LYS A 692 14.10 -8.25 31.35
N ARG A 693 14.72 -7.11 31.55
CA ARG A 693 14.38 -6.19 32.64
C ARG A 693 13.01 -5.56 32.42
N GLY A 694 12.68 -5.13 31.21
CA GLY A 694 11.33 -4.66 30.87
C GLY A 694 10.25 -5.69 31.17
N PHE A 695 10.53 -6.98 30.91
CA PHE A 695 9.63 -8.08 31.24
C PHE A 695 9.45 -8.29 32.75
N THR A 696 10.48 -8.08 33.56
CA THR A 696 10.48 -8.42 34.99
C THR A 696 10.23 -7.23 35.93
N GLU A 697 10.55 -5.99 35.49
CA GLU A 697 10.43 -4.77 36.30
C GLU A 697 9.13 -3.98 36.06
N VAL A 698 8.31 -4.40 35.07
CA VAL A 698 6.99 -3.80 34.87
C VAL A 698 6.11 -4.00 36.10
N THR A 699 5.50 -2.93 36.58
CA THR A 699 4.76 -2.91 37.86
C THR A 699 3.31 -2.49 37.62
N GLU A 700 2.37 -3.19 38.26
CA GLU A 700 0.94 -2.87 38.16
C GLU A 700 0.58 -1.67 39.05
N VAL A 701 -0.25 -0.78 38.52
CA VAL A 701 -0.84 0.34 39.25
C VAL A 701 -2.19 -0.08 39.81
N THR A 702 -2.24 -0.28 41.12
CA THR A 702 -3.49 -0.57 41.85
C THR A 702 -4.23 0.72 42.14
N TYR A 703 -5.48 0.85 41.71
CA TYR A 703 -6.32 2.07 41.86
C TYR A 703 -7.69 1.80 42.49
N LYS A 704 -7.79 0.73 43.28
CA LYS A 704 -9.00 0.35 44.04
C LYS A 704 -9.28 1.29 45.18
#